data_eef2b0420a1d7bbace8532084268f99e
#
_entry.id   eef2b0420a1d7bbace8532084268f99e
#
_cell.length_a   1.000
_cell.length_b   1.000
_cell.length_c   1.000
_cell.angle_alpha   90.00
_cell.angle_beta   90.00
_cell.angle_gamma   90.00
#
_symmetry.space_group_name_H-M   'P 1'
#
loop_
_entity.id
_entity.type
_entity.pdbx_description
1 polymer ?
#
loop_
_entity_poly.entity_id
_entity_poly.type
_entity_poly.pdbx_seq_one_letter_code
_entity_poly.pdbx_strand_id
1 'polypeptide(L)'
;SLAPIMAARTLIEQEPNYAFVTARLLLDRLRTEALSAVAGHAEQATQSDMGARYASYFPEFIATGVKAGLIDSQLASFDLGRIGAALKAERDLSFQYLGLQTLYDRYFLHTKGKRFELPQAFFMRVAMGLAIREDDREARAIEFYNLLSSFDFMASTPTLFNSGTTRPQLSSCFLTTIGDDLDAIFKGIKDNALLAKYSGGLGNDWTPVRGLGAHIKGTNGESQGVVPFLKVANDTAIAVNQGGKRKGAVCAYLETWHVDIEEFLDLRKNTGDDRRRTHDMNTANWVPDHFMERVAIDSDWTLFSPDETPDLHDLYGPAFREAYMAYEEKAARGELRVHRTVRALDLWRKMLTMVFETGHPWITFKDPCNIRSPQGHIGVVHSSNLCTEITLNTSKDEVAVCNLGSVNLVNHVTPEGLDLDRLARTVMTAMRMLDNVVDINFYTIPEARASNLKHRPVGLGLMGFQDALQKLRIAYASTAAVEFADRSMEAISYHAISASVALAAERGRYESFEGSLWSKGILPIDSIRLLKNARPSVDMDESSTLDWPSLRERVRTVGMRNSNTMAIAPTATISNICGVSQSIEPAYQNLFVKSNMSGDFTVVNAQLVHDLKERGLWDEVMVSDLKYFDGSVGQIDRVPDDLKALYATAFELDSAWLIEAASRRQKWIDQAQSLNLYIANPSGKKLDELYRLAWNKGLKTTYYLRSRSATHVEKSTLKGTDGKLNAVSVAVAAAPITIDGNAAWGEACSIDDPECEACQ
;
A
#
# COMPACT_ATOMS: atom_id res chain seq x y z
N SER A 1 28.77 16.53 -14.00
CA SER A 1 28.55 17.72 -13.16
C SER A 1 27.15 17.72 -12.57
N LEU A 2 26.95 18.19 -11.33
CA LEU A 2 25.66 18.31 -10.68
C LEU A 2 24.92 19.60 -11.12
N ALA A 3 25.68 20.64 -11.50
CA ALA A 3 25.14 21.95 -11.83
C ALA A 3 24.05 21.95 -12.95
N PRO A 4 24.22 21.26 -14.08
CA PRO A 4 23.18 21.19 -15.11
C PRO A 4 21.88 20.52 -14.61
N ILE A 5 21.99 19.48 -13.78
CA ILE A 5 20.83 18.80 -13.19
C ILE A 5 20.07 19.78 -12.28
N MET A 6 20.78 20.52 -11.42
CA MET A 6 20.18 21.50 -10.54
C MET A 6 19.52 22.65 -11.29
N ALA A 7 20.11 23.11 -12.39
CA ALA A 7 19.53 24.14 -13.24
C ALA A 7 18.27 23.65 -13.98
N ALA A 8 18.32 22.45 -14.58
CA ALA A 8 17.19 21.91 -15.35
C ALA A 8 15.96 21.63 -14.47
N ARG A 9 16.16 21.08 -13.25
CA ARG A 9 15.04 20.75 -12.35
C ARG A 9 14.22 21.96 -11.93
N THR A 10 14.79 23.16 -11.88
CA THR A 10 14.05 24.37 -11.51
C THR A 10 13.04 24.81 -12.58
N LEU A 11 13.16 24.28 -13.80
CA LEU A 11 12.28 24.61 -14.92
C LEU A 11 11.08 23.66 -15.03
N ILE A 12 11.02 22.59 -14.25
CA ILE A 12 9.94 21.58 -14.30
C ILE A 12 8.57 22.21 -14.06
N GLU A 13 8.45 23.17 -13.16
CA GLU A 13 7.18 23.83 -12.85
C GLU A 13 6.63 24.66 -14.03
N GLN A 14 7.51 25.18 -14.87
CA GLN A 14 7.11 25.97 -16.05
C GLN A 14 6.89 25.08 -17.27
N GLU A 15 7.70 24.06 -17.42
CA GLU A 15 7.66 23.11 -18.52
C GLU A 15 7.91 21.68 -18.03
N PRO A 16 6.86 20.84 -17.89
CA PRO A 16 6.99 19.48 -17.35
C PRO A 16 7.99 18.59 -18.07
N ASN A 17 8.26 18.83 -19.34
CA ASN A 17 9.24 18.07 -20.12
C ASN A 17 10.67 18.17 -19.57
N TYR A 18 10.96 19.21 -18.76
CA TYR A 18 12.24 19.28 -18.05
C TYR A 18 12.43 18.16 -17.02
N ALA A 19 11.37 17.45 -16.61
CA ALA A 19 11.50 16.23 -15.83
C ALA A 19 12.29 15.14 -16.60
N PHE A 20 12.06 15.02 -17.90
CA PHE A 20 12.83 14.12 -18.76
C PHE A 20 14.22 14.66 -19.08
N VAL A 21 14.37 15.95 -19.33
CA VAL A 21 15.69 16.57 -19.56
C VAL A 21 16.58 16.37 -18.33
N THR A 22 16.07 16.65 -17.16
CA THR A 22 16.81 16.49 -15.90
C THR A 22 17.19 15.03 -15.66
N ALA A 23 16.28 14.09 -15.97
CA ALA A 23 16.57 12.65 -15.89
C ALA A 23 17.70 12.25 -16.85
N ARG A 24 17.73 12.77 -18.07
CA ARG A 24 18.80 12.49 -19.06
C ARG A 24 20.16 13.01 -18.61
N LEU A 25 20.19 14.17 -17.97
CA LEU A 25 21.42 14.72 -17.38
C LEU A 25 21.93 13.85 -16.21
N LEU A 26 21.01 13.38 -15.37
CA LEU A 26 21.35 12.44 -14.29
C LEU A 26 21.81 11.09 -14.87
N LEU A 27 21.17 10.61 -15.93
CA LEU A 27 21.55 9.37 -16.62
C LEU A 27 22.97 9.43 -17.21
N ASP A 28 23.35 10.54 -17.81
CA ASP A 28 24.71 10.75 -18.31
C ASP A 28 25.76 10.68 -17.18
N ARG A 29 25.45 11.30 -16.04
CA ARG A 29 26.30 11.19 -14.85
C ARG A 29 26.38 9.75 -14.34
N LEU A 30 25.25 9.05 -14.22
CA LEU A 30 25.20 7.65 -13.79
C LEU A 30 26.00 6.73 -14.73
N ARG A 31 25.89 6.94 -16.06
CA ARG A 31 26.66 6.17 -17.04
C ARG A 31 28.16 6.32 -16.83
N THR A 32 28.65 7.55 -16.71
CA THR A 32 30.06 7.81 -16.42
C THR A 32 30.50 7.11 -15.13
N GLU A 33 29.71 7.18 -14.07
CA GLU A 33 29.98 6.54 -12.78
C GLU A 33 30.02 5.01 -12.90
N ALA A 34 28.96 4.41 -13.47
CA ALA A 34 28.77 2.96 -13.49
C ALA A 34 29.72 2.25 -14.47
N LEU A 35 29.88 2.80 -15.67
CA LEU A 35 30.81 2.23 -16.66
C LEU A 35 32.26 2.29 -16.14
N SER A 36 32.67 3.43 -15.58
CA SER A 36 34.00 3.57 -14.98
C SER A 36 34.23 2.65 -13.79
N ALA A 37 33.21 2.41 -12.97
CA ALA A 37 33.29 1.51 -11.83
C ALA A 37 33.51 0.03 -12.26
N VAL A 38 32.85 -0.38 -13.36
CA VAL A 38 32.96 -1.74 -13.91
C VAL A 38 34.30 -1.91 -14.69
N ALA A 39 34.65 -0.95 -15.52
CA ALA A 39 35.87 -0.99 -16.34
C ALA A 39 37.16 -0.86 -15.52
N GLY A 40 37.08 -0.21 -14.34
CA GLY A 40 38.27 0.11 -13.52
C GLY A 40 39.07 1.32 -14.01
N HIS A 41 38.62 2.00 -15.04
CA HIS A 41 39.20 3.24 -15.60
C HIS A 41 38.06 4.19 -16.02
N ALA A 42 38.43 5.44 -16.30
CA ALA A 42 37.44 6.43 -16.76
C ALA A 42 36.80 6.03 -18.10
N GLU A 43 35.49 5.91 -18.13
CA GLU A 43 34.72 5.56 -19.33
C GLU A 43 33.48 6.45 -19.41
N GLN A 44 33.10 6.83 -20.63
CA GLN A 44 31.91 7.61 -20.96
C GLN A 44 31.22 6.99 -22.17
N ALA A 45 29.89 7.08 -22.21
CA ALA A 45 29.08 6.65 -23.34
C ALA A 45 27.90 7.61 -23.52
N THR A 46 27.58 7.94 -24.76
CA THR A 46 26.37 8.68 -25.11
C THR A 46 25.16 7.76 -25.18
N GLN A 47 23.95 8.31 -25.27
CA GLN A 47 22.73 7.48 -25.44
C GLN A 47 22.82 6.60 -26.70
N SER A 48 23.39 7.10 -27.79
CA SER A 48 23.57 6.34 -29.04
C SER A 48 24.53 5.16 -28.88
N ASP A 49 25.54 5.29 -28.05
CA ASP A 49 26.51 4.21 -27.79
C ASP A 49 25.93 3.06 -26.99
N MET A 50 24.92 3.37 -26.14
CA MET A 50 24.36 2.42 -25.17
C MET A 50 23.65 1.23 -25.81
N GLY A 51 23.15 1.36 -27.04
CA GLY A 51 22.56 0.25 -27.79
C GLY A 51 23.51 -0.95 -27.93
N ALA A 52 24.77 -0.67 -28.23
CA ALA A 52 25.82 -1.69 -28.30
C ALA A 52 26.52 -1.93 -26.94
N ARG A 53 26.68 -0.86 -26.14
CA ARG A 53 27.46 -0.94 -24.88
C ARG A 53 26.77 -1.75 -23.81
N TYR A 54 25.44 -1.75 -23.72
CA TYR A 54 24.72 -2.59 -22.75
C TYR A 54 25.03 -4.08 -22.91
N ALA A 55 25.11 -4.58 -24.14
CA ALA A 55 25.40 -6.00 -24.39
C ALA A 55 26.79 -6.42 -23.86
N SER A 56 27.80 -5.57 -24.04
CA SER A 56 29.18 -5.85 -23.52
C SER A 56 29.31 -5.53 -22.03
N TYR A 57 28.63 -4.50 -21.53
CA TYR A 57 28.66 -4.11 -20.12
C TYR A 57 28.00 -5.15 -19.21
N PHE A 58 26.90 -5.77 -19.64
CA PHE A 58 26.10 -6.63 -18.75
C PHE A 58 26.86 -7.81 -18.14
N PRO A 59 27.63 -8.60 -18.91
CA PRO A 59 28.47 -9.65 -18.32
C PRO A 59 29.52 -9.12 -17.34
N GLU A 60 30.13 -7.98 -17.63
CA GLU A 60 31.11 -7.32 -16.75
C GLU A 60 30.44 -6.85 -15.45
N PHE A 61 29.22 -6.30 -15.54
CA PHE A 61 28.39 -5.91 -14.39
C PHE A 61 28.10 -7.10 -13.46
N ILE A 62 27.65 -8.22 -14.02
CA ILE A 62 27.38 -9.44 -13.24
C ILE A 62 28.67 -9.92 -12.54
N ALA A 63 29.79 -10.02 -13.25
CA ALA A 63 31.04 -10.41 -12.68
C ALA A 63 31.52 -9.48 -11.55
N THR A 64 31.37 -8.17 -11.73
CA THR A 64 31.69 -7.15 -10.71
C THR A 64 30.82 -7.33 -9.45
N GLY A 65 29.52 -7.53 -9.61
CA GLY A 65 28.58 -7.71 -8.51
C GLY A 65 28.81 -9.03 -7.74
N VAL A 66 29.10 -10.11 -8.44
CA VAL A 66 29.45 -11.41 -7.82
C VAL A 66 30.77 -11.29 -7.04
N LYS A 67 31.78 -10.66 -7.61
CA LYS A 67 33.05 -10.40 -6.93
C LYS A 67 32.88 -9.52 -5.68
N ALA A 68 31.99 -8.58 -5.73
CA ALA A 68 31.66 -7.72 -4.59
C ALA A 68 30.80 -8.42 -3.51
N GLY A 69 30.32 -9.64 -3.74
CA GLY A 69 29.43 -10.39 -2.84
C GLY A 69 27.99 -9.81 -2.77
N LEU A 70 27.60 -9.02 -3.76
CA LEU A 70 26.30 -8.37 -3.84
C LEU A 70 25.31 -9.11 -4.75
N ILE A 71 25.78 -9.69 -5.85
CA ILE A 71 24.97 -10.46 -6.80
C ILE A 71 25.16 -11.95 -6.54
N ASP A 72 24.05 -12.71 -6.62
CA ASP A 72 24.10 -14.18 -6.51
C ASP A 72 24.93 -14.77 -7.65
N SER A 73 25.87 -15.65 -7.30
CA SER A 73 26.74 -16.32 -8.28
C SER A 73 25.97 -17.15 -9.33
N GLN A 74 24.77 -17.61 -9.04
CA GLN A 74 23.94 -18.32 -9.99
C GLN A 74 23.56 -17.47 -11.22
N LEU A 75 23.52 -16.13 -11.07
CA LEU A 75 23.28 -15.24 -12.22
C LEU A 75 24.40 -15.31 -13.25
N ALA A 76 25.63 -15.57 -12.84
CA ALA A 76 26.75 -15.74 -13.75
C ALA A 76 26.67 -17.03 -14.63
N SER A 77 25.79 -17.96 -14.26
CA SER A 77 25.56 -19.19 -15.02
C SER A 77 24.48 -19.11 -16.11
N PHE A 78 23.82 -17.95 -16.26
CA PHE A 78 22.95 -17.67 -17.39
C PHE A 78 23.76 -17.45 -18.67
N ASP A 79 23.13 -17.61 -19.83
CA ASP A 79 23.70 -17.13 -21.10
C ASP A 79 23.70 -15.58 -21.11
N LEU A 80 24.77 -15.01 -20.54
CA LEU A 80 24.89 -13.55 -20.38
C LEU A 80 24.99 -12.82 -21.73
N GLY A 81 25.43 -13.51 -22.80
CA GLY A 81 25.43 -12.95 -24.17
C GLY A 81 24.01 -12.75 -24.68
N ARG A 82 23.16 -13.80 -24.56
CA ARG A 82 21.73 -13.72 -24.92
C ARG A 82 20.99 -12.68 -24.07
N ILE A 83 21.21 -12.68 -22.77
CA ILE A 83 20.61 -11.74 -21.82
C ILE A 83 21.01 -10.30 -22.13
N GLY A 84 22.33 -10.03 -22.29
CA GLY A 84 22.82 -8.68 -22.56
C GLY A 84 22.32 -8.14 -23.89
N ALA A 85 22.20 -8.98 -24.92
CA ALA A 85 21.65 -8.59 -26.21
C ALA A 85 20.14 -8.24 -26.18
N ALA A 86 19.40 -8.69 -25.15
CA ALA A 86 17.99 -8.39 -25.00
C ALA A 86 17.72 -7.02 -24.34
N LEU A 87 18.76 -6.36 -23.78
CA LEU A 87 18.61 -5.06 -23.12
C LEU A 87 18.27 -3.96 -24.14
N LYS A 88 17.33 -3.08 -23.78
CA LYS A 88 16.79 -2.04 -24.64
C LYS A 88 17.18 -0.66 -24.11
N ALA A 89 18.25 -0.10 -24.65
CA ALA A 89 18.82 1.17 -24.22
C ALA A 89 17.85 2.35 -24.33
N GLU A 90 16.93 2.31 -25.31
CA GLU A 90 15.93 3.35 -25.51
C GLU A 90 14.98 3.51 -24.32
N ARG A 91 14.79 2.46 -23.51
CA ARG A 91 13.95 2.51 -22.30
C ARG A 91 14.55 3.36 -21.17
N ASP A 92 15.84 3.66 -21.22
CA ASP A 92 16.47 4.64 -20.32
C ASP A 92 15.85 6.03 -20.45
N LEU A 93 15.31 6.36 -21.61
CA LEU A 93 14.69 7.66 -21.91
C LEU A 93 13.26 7.80 -21.35
N SER A 94 12.68 6.73 -20.85
CA SER A 94 11.33 6.73 -20.27
C SER A 94 11.27 7.30 -18.86
N PHE A 95 12.41 7.44 -18.18
CA PHE A 95 12.46 7.96 -16.83
C PHE A 95 12.20 9.46 -16.75
N GLN A 96 11.41 9.84 -15.76
CA GLN A 96 11.37 11.19 -15.22
C GLN A 96 12.41 11.35 -14.09
N TYR A 97 12.75 12.60 -13.77
CA TYR A 97 13.78 12.91 -12.79
C TYR A 97 13.55 12.27 -11.42
N LEU A 98 12.34 12.38 -10.87
CA LEU A 98 11.99 11.80 -9.58
C LEU A 98 12.23 10.28 -9.56
N GLY A 99 11.78 9.57 -10.61
CA GLY A 99 11.93 8.12 -10.71
C GLY A 99 13.39 7.68 -10.81
N LEU A 100 14.17 8.32 -11.68
CA LEU A 100 15.58 7.97 -11.85
C LEU A 100 16.43 8.36 -10.63
N GLN A 101 16.15 9.52 -10.00
CA GLN A 101 16.84 9.93 -8.78
C GLN A 101 16.55 8.96 -7.63
N THR A 102 15.29 8.51 -7.50
CA THR A 102 14.90 7.51 -6.51
C THR A 102 15.68 6.21 -6.71
N LEU A 103 15.80 5.73 -7.94
CA LEU A 103 16.60 4.53 -8.25
C LEU A 103 18.09 4.77 -7.96
N TYR A 104 18.62 5.91 -8.36
CA TYR A 104 20.01 6.30 -8.14
C TYR A 104 20.38 6.31 -6.66
N ASP A 105 19.56 6.91 -5.81
CA ASP A 105 19.87 7.07 -4.40
C ASP A 105 19.66 5.79 -3.58
N ARG A 106 18.68 4.96 -3.95
CA ARG A 106 18.18 3.91 -3.06
C ARG A 106 18.28 2.50 -3.61
N TYR A 107 18.24 2.30 -4.93
CA TYR A 107 18.05 0.97 -5.53
C TYR A 107 19.29 0.43 -6.22
N PHE A 108 20.00 1.25 -6.99
CA PHE A 108 21.13 0.76 -7.77
C PHE A 108 22.24 0.25 -6.87
N LEU A 109 22.78 -0.91 -7.23
CA LEU A 109 23.89 -1.50 -6.52
C LEU A 109 25.14 -0.60 -6.59
N HIS A 110 25.82 -0.49 -5.46
CA HIS A 110 27.00 0.34 -5.34
C HIS A 110 28.05 -0.29 -4.44
N THR A 111 29.31 0.04 -4.63
CA THR A 111 30.43 -0.30 -3.74
C THR A 111 30.98 1.00 -3.15
N LYS A 112 30.91 1.13 -1.82
CA LYS A 112 31.39 2.33 -1.10
C LYS A 112 30.83 3.66 -1.69
N GLY A 113 29.55 3.66 -2.05
CA GLY A 113 28.84 4.83 -2.58
C GLY A 113 29.01 5.06 -4.10
N LYS A 114 29.85 4.30 -4.80
CA LYS A 114 29.97 4.34 -6.26
C LYS A 114 29.06 3.30 -6.89
N ARG A 115 28.07 3.74 -7.68
CA ARG A 115 27.15 2.85 -8.40
C ARG A 115 27.90 2.17 -9.54
N PHE A 116 27.58 0.89 -9.74
CA PHE A 116 28.08 0.12 -10.88
C PHE A 116 26.93 -0.51 -11.68
N GLU A 117 25.68 -0.21 -11.29
CA GLU A 117 24.45 -0.70 -11.91
C GLU A 117 23.76 0.39 -12.72
N LEU A 118 23.44 0.08 -13.99
CA LEU A 118 22.68 0.92 -14.91
C LEU A 118 21.20 0.50 -14.94
N PRO A 119 20.25 1.37 -15.37
CA PRO A 119 18.82 1.08 -15.25
C PRO A 119 18.37 -0.22 -15.91
N GLN A 120 18.82 -0.53 -17.13
CA GLN A 120 18.41 -1.76 -17.80
C GLN A 120 19.08 -3.00 -17.15
N ALA A 121 20.29 -2.87 -16.65
CA ALA A 121 20.94 -3.93 -15.87
C ALA A 121 20.20 -4.20 -14.55
N PHE A 122 19.71 -3.17 -13.89
CA PHE A 122 18.89 -3.28 -12.69
C PHE A 122 17.62 -4.09 -12.95
N PHE A 123 16.83 -3.74 -13.95
CA PHE A 123 15.61 -4.50 -14.26
C PHE A 123 15.93 -5.94 -14.71
N MET A 124 17.01 -6.14 -15.45
CA MET A 124 17.39 -7.49 -15.85
C MET A 124 17.91 -8.32 -14.68
N ARG A 125 18.66 -7.73 -13.73
CA ARG A 125 19.07 -8.44 -12.51
C ARG A 125 17.84 -8.90 -11.71
N VAL A 126 16.88 -8.03 -11.53
CA VAL A 126 15.62 -8.38 -10.84
C VAL A 126 14.91 -9.51 -11.58
N ALA A 127 14.77 -9.39 -12.89
CA ALA A 127 14.12 -10.40 -13.74
C ALA A 127 14.82 -11.76 -13.70
N MET A 128 16.15 -11.77 -13.78
CA MET A 128 16.94 -13.00 -13.68
C MET A 128 16.79 -13.67 -12.32
N GLY A 129 16.81 -12.89 -11.24
CA GLY A 129 16.56 -13.42 -9.89
C GLY A 129 15.20 -14.09 -9.77
N LEU A 130 14.15 -13.49 -10.34
CA LEU A 130 12.80 -14.07 -10.37
C LEU A 130 12.68 -15.30 -11.28
N ALA A 131 13.50 -15.43 -12.30
CA ALA A 131 13.48 -16.53 -13.26
C ALA A 131 14.45 -17.68 -12.91
N ILE A 132 15.18 -17.58 -11.81
CA ILE A 132 16.32 -18.47 -11.50
C ILE A 132 15.96 -19.95 -11.43
N ARG A 133 14.70 -20.30 -11.15
CA ARG A 133 14.19 -21.68 -11.08
C ARG A 133 13.30 -22.06 -12.24
N GLU A 134 13.19 -21.23 -13.27
CA GLU A 134 12.45 -21.56 -14.48
C GLU A 134 13.24 -22.51 -15.37
N ASP A 135 12.57 -23.37 -16.13
CA ASP A 135 13.21 -24.33 -17.04
C ASP A 135 13.95 -23.62 -18.18
N ASP A 136 13.28 -22.69 -18.90
CA ASP A 136 13.95 -21.74 -19.83
C ASP A 136 14.09 -20.37 -19.13
N ARG A 137 15.04 -20.33 -18.20
CA ARG A 137 15.24 -19.17 -17.34
C ARG A 137 15.67 -17.92 -18.11
N GLU A 138 16.41 -18.08 -19.22
CA GLU A 138 16.79 -16.96 -20.08
C GLU A 138 15.57 -16.33 -20.77
N ALA A 139 14.70 -17.14 -21.38
CA ALA A 139 13.47 -16.64 -22.00
C ALA A 139 12.54 -15.98 -20.96
N ARG A 140 12.41 -16.57 -19.79
CA ARG A 140 11.60 -16.01 -18.70
C ARG A 140 12.20 -14.73 -18.13
N ALA A 141 13.50 -14.66 -17.95
CA ALA A 141 14.18 -13.43 -17.51
C ALA A 141 13.95 -12.30 -18.52
N ILE A 142 14.04 -12.57 -19.81
CA ILE A 142 13.76 -11.57 -20.86
C ILE A 142 12.28 -11.13 -20.84
N GLU A 143 11.35 -12.06 -20.66
CA GLU A 143 9.91 -11.74 -20.52
C GLU A 143 9.67 -10.83 -19.31
N PHE A 144 10.20 -11.18 -18.14
CA PHE A 144 10.06 -10.41 -16.91
C PHE A 144 10.73 -9.04 -17.02
N TYR A 145 11.92 -8.98 -17.61
CA TYR A 145 12.61 -7.75 -17.91
C TYR A 145 11.78 -6.81 -18.80
N ASN A 146 11.19 -7.34 -19.84
CA ASN A 146 10.36 -6.55 -20.75
C ASN A 146 9.15 -5.95 -20.01
N LEU A 147 8.54 -6.69 -19.11
CA LEU A 147 7.41 -6.22 -18.32
C LEU A 147 7.81 -5.10 -17.35
N LEU A 148 8.92 -5.28 -16.62
CA LEU A 148 9.42 -4.29 -15.66
C LEU A 148 9.95 -3.03 -16.35
N SER A 149 10.79 -3.17 -17.38
CA SER A 149 11.47 -2.05 -18.03
C SER A 149 10.58 -1.22 -18.95
N SER A 150 9.42 -1.75 -19.36
CA SER A 150 8.38 -1.01 -20.08
C SER A 150 7.46 -0.22 -19.14
N PHE A 151 7.59 -0.42 -17.83
CA PHE A 151 6.70 0.13 -16.82
C PHE A 151 5.25 -0.35 -16.91
N ASP A 152 4.99 -1.49 -17.54
CA ASP A 152 3.64 -2.09 -17.58
C ASP A 152 3.22 -2.66 -16.23
N PHE A 153 4.21 -3.11 -15.48
CA PHE A 153 4.08 -3.66 -14.12
C PHE A 153 5.32 -3.31 -13.31
N MET A 154 5.14 -3.11 -12.02
CA MET A 154 6.28 -2.96 -11.12
C MET A 154 6.12 -3.84 -9.89
N ALA A 155 7.18 -4.57 -9.55
CA ALA A 155 7.25 -5.34 -8.33
C ALA A 155 7.44 -4.44 -7.10
N SER A 156 7.13 -4.95 -5.93
CA SER A 156 7.32 -4.21 -4.67
C SER A 156 8.80 -3.91 -4.39
N THR A 157 9.04 -2.92 -3.56
CA THR A 157 10.38 -2.46 -3.22
C THR A 157 11.32 -3.55 -2.74
N PRO A 158 10.95 -4.48 -1.83
CA PRO A 158 11.86 -5.57 -1.43
C PRO A 158 12.29 -6.46 -2.60
N THR A 159 11.38 -6.75 -3.52
CA THR A 159 11.70 -7.50 -4.75
C THR A 159 12.72 -6.75 -5.61
N LEU A 160 12.48 -5.45 -5.84
CA LEU A 160 13.41 -4.62 -6.62
C LEU A 160 14.79 -4.49 -5.96
N PHE A 161 14.85 -4.35 -4.63
CA PHE A 161 16.10 -4.27 -3.90
C PHE A 161 16.93 -5.57 -3.98
N ASN A 162 16.28 -6.70 -3.74
CA ASN A 162 16.94 -7.92 -3.31
C ASN A 162 16.92 -9.04 -4.35
N SER A 163 16.10 -8.96 -5.42
CA SER A 163 16.09 -9.99 -6.45
C SER A 163 17.42 -10.06 -7.19
N GLY A 164 17.95 -11.28 -7.34
CA GLY A 164 19.26 -11.52 -7.94
C GLY A 164 20.45 -11.20 -7.03
N THR A 165 20.22 -10.86 -5.76
CA THR A 165 21.28 -10.62 -4.77
C THR A 165 21.54 -11.86 -3.91
N THR A 166 22.58 -11.80 -3.08
CA THR A 166 22.97 -12.90 -2.17
C THR A 166 22.00 -13.11 -1.00
N ARG A 167 21.06 -12.19 -0.78
CA ARG A 167 20.03 -12.27 0.27
C ARG A 167 18.66 -11.87 -0.30
N PRO A 168 17.99 -12.75 -1.04
CA PRO A 168 16.77 -12.44 -1.75
C PRO A 168 15.53 -12.48 -0.82
N GLN A 169 15.45 -11.60 0.17
CA GLN A 169 14.21 -11.33 0.88
C GLN A 169 13.35 -10.43 -0.01
N LEU A 170 12.32 -10.98 -0.63
CA LEU A 170 11.55 -10.36 -1.70
C LEU A 170 10.13 -9.99 -1.29
N SER A 171 9.63 -10.56 -0.18
CA SER A 171 8.25 -10.34 0.29
C SER A 171 8.12 -9.04 1.08
N SER A 172 6.99 -8.36 0.90
CA SER A 172 6.76 -7.03 1.48
C SER A 172 6.11 -7.06 2.84
N CYS A 173 5.20 -8.03 3.08
CA CYS A 173 4.25 -7.97 4.17
C CYS A 173 4.28 -9.24 5.00
N PHE A 174 4.27 -9.06 6.33
CA PHE A 174 4.27 -10.15 7.31
C PHE A 174 3.22 -9.87 8.38
N LEU A 175 2.39 -10.86 8.69
CA LEU A 175 1.36 -10.79 9.72
C LEU A 175 1.67 -11.79 10.82
N THR A 176 1.65 -11.32 12.07
CA THR A 176 1.97 -12.12 13.25
C THR A 176 0.87 -11.97 14.31
N THR A 177 0.39 -13.06 14.85
CA THR A 177 -0.45 -13.06 16.07
C THR A 177 0.43 -13.27 17.30
N ILE A 178 0.29 -12.38 18.29
CA ILE A 178 1.06 -12.39 19.53
C ILE A 178 0.33 -13.23 20.56
N GLY A 179 0.98 -14.26 21.09
CA GLY A 179 0.41 -15.11 22.14
C GLY A 179 0.43 -14.46 23.53
N ASP A 180 -0.37 -15.01 24.46
CA ASP A 180 -0.60 -14.45 25.80
C ASP A 180 0.36 -15.00 26.87
N ASP A 181 1.63 -15.13 26.57
CA ASP A 181 2.69 -15.44 27.54
C ASP A 181 3.96 -14.66 27.21
N LEU A 182 4.84 -14.48 28.20
CA LEU A 182 6.04 -13.66 28.01
C LEU A 182 6.96 -14.18 26.90
N ASP A 183 7.09 -15.48 26.78
CA ASP A 183 7.95 -16.07 25.75
C ASP A 183 7.38 -15.77 24.36
N ALA A 184 6.07 -15.94 24.15
CA ALA A 184 5.38 -15.63 22.91
C ALA A 184 5.40 -14.12 22.58
N ILE A 185 5.20 -13.25 23.57
CA ILE A 185 5.25 -11.80 23.41
C ILE A 185 6.65 -11.38 22.94
N PHE A 186 7.71 -11.78 23.64
CA PHE A 186 9.08 -11.41 23.29
C PHE A 186 9.57 -12.13 22.04
N LYS A 187 9.07 -13.35 21.74
CA LYS A 187 9.28 -13.97 20.44
C LYS A 187 8.71 -13.11 19.32
N GLY A 188 7.48 -12.61 19.45
CA GLY A 188 6.86 -11.73 18.46
C GLY A 188 7.67 -10.44 18.25
N ILE A 189 8.15 -9.81 19.32
CA ILE A 189 9.02 -8.62 19.26
C ILE A 189 10.35 -8.95 18.57
N LYS A 190 10.97 -10.08 18.89
CA LYS A 190 12.18 -10.56 18.23
C LYS A 190 11.94 -10.83 16.74
N ASP A 191 10.85 -11.48 16.40
CA ASP A 191 10.49 -11.77 15.01
C ASP A 191 10.28 -10.47 14.23
N ASN A 192 9.65 -9.45 14.81
CA ASN A 192 9.55 -8.11 14.24
C ASN A 192 10.93 -7.53 13.91
N ALA A 193 11.88 -7.60 14.82
CA ALA A 193 13.23 -7.11 14.60
C ALA A 193 13.94 -7.84 13.44
N LEU A 194 13.82 -9.16 13.39
CA LEU A 194 14.41 -9.98 12.34
C LEU A 194 13.79 -9.71 10.96
N LEU A 195 12.47 -9.59 10.90
CA LEU A 195 11.74 -9.30 9.65
C LEU A 195 11.99 -7.87 9.18
N ALA A 196 12.01 -6.88 10.09
CA ALA A 196 12.29 -5.49 9.78
C ALA A 196 13.69 -5.31 9.17
N LYS A 197 14.71 -6.02 9.69
CA LYS A 197 16.10 -5.98 9.19
C LYS A 197 16.18 -6.18 7.66
N TYR A 198 15.32 -7.01 7.09
CA TYR A 198 15.32 -7.35 5.67
C TYR A 198 14.17 -6.68 4.88
N SER A 199 13.68 -5.53 5.36
CA SER A 199 12.71 -4.69 4.66
C SER A 199 11.26 -5.22 4.64
N GLY A 200 10.87 -6.03 5.62
CA GLY A 200 9.46 -6.44 5.81
C GLY A 200 8.62 -5.35 6.45
N GLY A 201 7.42 -5.11 5.92
CA GLY A 201 6.35 -4.35 6.58
C GLY A 201 5.54 -5.27 7.50
N LEU A 202 5.26 -4.84 8.73
CA LEU A 202 4.76 -5.73 9.77
C LEU A 202 3.36 -5.34 10.25
N GLY A 203 2.46 -6.31 10.34
CA GLY A 203 1.20 -6.22 11.06
C GLY A 203 1.17 -7.21 12.23
N ASN A 204 0.87 -6.73 13.43
CA ASN A 204 0.79 -7.56 14.62
C ASN A 204 -0.61 -7.52 15.21
N ASP A 205 -1.19 -8.67 15.44
CA ASP A 205 -2.40 -8.86 16.22
C ASP A 205 -2.04 -9.05 17.70
N TRP A 206 -2.42 -8.08 18.52
CA TRP A 206 -2.17 -8.07 19.96
C TRP A 206 -3.38 -8.50 20.78
N THR A 207 -4.48 -8.82 20.14
CA THR A 207 -5.76 -9.14 20.81
C THR A 207 -5.67 -10.30 21.82
N PRO A 208 -4.86 -11.36 21.58
CA PRO A 208 -4.78 -12.46 22.55
C PRO A 208 -4.12 -12.10 23.88
N VAL A 209 -3.35 -11.03 23.94
CA VAL A 209 -2.63 -10.61 25.16
C VAL A 209 -3.63 -10.10 26.20
N ARG A 210 -3.60 -10.68 27.40
CA ARG A 210 -4.53 -10.34 28.49
C ARG A 210 -4.47 -8.88 28.89
N GLY A 211 -5.61 -8.34 29.27
CA GLY A 211 -5.77 -6.93 29.61
C GLY A 211 -5.27 -6.55 31.00
N LEU A 212 -5.32 -5.27 31.29
CA LEU A 212 -5.00 -4.68 32.60
C LEU A 212 -5.88 -5.29 33.69
N GLY A 213 -5.26 -5.71 34.80
CA GLY A 213 -5.93 -6.32 35.95
C GLY A 213 -6.21 -7.81 35.81
N ALA A 214 -5.93 -8.43 34.67
CA ALA A 214 -6.08 -9.87 34.50
C ALA A 214 -5.10 -10.66 35.36
N HIS A 215 -5.55 -11.79 35.91
CA HIS A 215 -4.77 -12.59 36.85
C HIS A 215 -3.59 -13.31 36.17
N ILE A 216 -2.42 -13.25 36.80
CA ILE A 216 -1.20 -13.96 36.39
C ILE A 216 -0.99 -15.15 37.35
N LYS A 217 -1.33 -16.37 36.92
CA LYS A 217 -1.27 -17.58 37.75
C LYS A 217 0.13 -17.84 38.30
N GLY A 218 1.18 -17.62 37.54
CA GLY A 218 2.56 -17.95 37.91
C GLY A 218 3.12 -17.10 39.04
N THR A 219 2.66 -15.86 39.19
CA THR A 219 3.13 -14.92 40.21
C THR A 219 2.05 -14.52 41.22
N ASN A 220 0.82 -14.97 41.00
CA ASN A 220 -0.37 -14.55 41.77
C ASN A 220 -0.56 -13.00 41.74
N GLY A 221 -0.11 -12.36 40.68
CA GLY A 221 -0.19 -10.92 40.45
C GLY A 221 -1.23 -10.55 39.40
N GLU A 222 -1.21 -9.28 39.00
CA GLU A 222 -2.09 -8.72 37.96
C GLU A 222 -1.31 -8.22 36.77
N SER A 223 -1.87 -8.41 35.56
CA SER A 223 -1.33 -7.91 34.31
C SER A 223 -1.39 -6.37 34.24
N GLN A 224 -0.36 -5.78 33.67
CA GLN A 224 -0.34 -4.35 33.31
C GLN A 224 -0.97 -4.08 31.95
N GLY A 225 -1.55 -5.10 31.30
CA GLY A 225 -2.19 -4.99 30.00
C GLY A 225 -1.25 -4.99 28.81
N VAL A 226 -1.81 -4.67 27.65
CA VAL A 226 -1.11 -4.70 26.36
C VAL A 226 -0.14 -3.51 26.20
N VAL A 227 -0.48 -2.33 26.73
CA VAL A 227 0.21 -1.06 26.43
C VAL A 227 1.70 -1.07 26.75
N PRO A 228 2.19 -1.60 27.87
CA PRO A 228 3.63 -1.66 28.13
C PRO A 228 4.42 -2.48 27.10
N PHE A 229 3.83 -3.58 26.60
CA PHE A 229 4.46 -4.40 25.56
C PHE A 229 4.44 -3.70 24.19
N LEU A 230 3.38 -2.96 23.89
CA LEU A 230 3.33 -2.11 22.68
C LEU A 230 4.43 -1.05 22.70
N LYS A 231 4.76 -0.48 23.86
CA LYS A 231 5.90 0.44 24.00
C LYS A 231 7.22 -0.24 23.66
N VAL A 232 7.45 -1.47 24.11
CA VAL A 232 8.65 -2.25 23.75
C VAL A 232 8.70 -2.53 22.24
N ALA A 233 7.56 -2.90 21.64
CA ALA A 233 7.48 -3.13 20.20
C ALA A 233 7.76 -1.85 19.39
N ASN A 234 7.24 -0.70 19.83
CA ASN A 234 7.54 0.61 19.24
C ASN A 234 9.03 0.93 19.28
N ASP A 235 9.68 0.77 20.43
CA ASP A 235 11.09 1.09 20.61
C ASP A 235 11.99 0.12 19.84
N THR A 236 11.56 -1.12 19.68
CA THR A 236 12.21 -2.10 18.80
C THR A 236 12.15 -1.69 17.32
N ALA A 237 11.02 -1.17 16.86
CA ALA A 237 10.88 -0.67 15.49
C ALA A 237 11.80 0.52 15.21
N ILE A 238 12.00 1.40 16.20
CA ILE A 238 12.97 2.51 16.11
C ILE A 238 14.41 1.97 16.04
N ALA A 239 14.74 1.01 16.90
CA ALA A 239 16.09 0.46 17.03
C ALA A 239 16.56 -0.33 15.79
N VAL A 240 15.65 -1.04 15.13
CA VAL A 240 15.97 -1.91 13.99
C VAL A 240 15.42 -1.33 12.69
N ASN A 241 16.29 -0.67 11.95
CA ASN A 241 15.94 -0.14 10.65
C ASN A 241 16.02 -1.20 9.53
N GLN A 242 15.39 -0.90 8.41
CA GLN A 242 15.31 -1.77 7.24
C GLN A 242 16.60 -1.70 6.40
N GLY A 243 17.62 -2.45 6.84
CA GLY A 243 18.90 -2.54 6.12
C GLY A 243 19.65 -1.21 5.97
N GLY A 244 19.42 -0.24 6.85
CA GLY A 244 19.99 1.11 6.76
C GLY A 244 19.30 2.03 5.73
N LYS A 245 18.27 1.55 5.03
CA LYS A 245 17.60 2.27 3.94
C LYS A 245 16.26 2.89 4.35
N ARG A 246 15.63 2.39 5.41
CA ARG A 246 14.33 2.85 5.94
C ARG A 246 14.25 2.62 7.44
N LYS A 247 13.38 3.36 8.14
CA LYS A 247 13.02 3.03 9.52
C LYS A 247 12.22 1.74 9.59
N GLY A 248 12.31 1.00 10.69
CA GLY A 248 11.43 -0.14 10.96
C GLY A 248 9.99 0.35 11.10
N ALA A 249 9.04 -0.41 10.55
CA ALA A 249 7.64 -0.02 10.55
C ALA A 249 6.74 -1.20 10.92
N VAL A 250 5.89 -0.99 11.92
CA VAL A 250 4.96 -1.97 12.49
C VAL A 250 3.61 -1.32 12.69
N CYS A 251 2.54 -2.06 12.40
CA CYS A 251 1.18 -1.70 12.79
C CYS A 251 0.65 -2.70 13.83
N ALA A 252 0.22 -2.21 14.97
CA ALA A 252 -0.45 -3.00 16.00
C ALA A 252 -1.96 -2.97 15.80
N TYR A 253 -2.59 -4.13 15.82
CA TYR A 253 -4.03 -4.34 15.70
C TYR A 253 -4.62 -4.79 17.04
N LEU A 254 -5.75 -4.24 17.42
CA LEU A 254 -6.51 -4.64 18.59
C LEU A 254 -8.01 -4.66 18.26
N GLU A 255 -8.72 -5.72 18.68
CA GLU A 255 -10.17 -5.80 18.52
C GLU A 255 -10.88 -4.87 19.52
N THR A 256 -12.01 -4.29 19.07
CA THR A 256 -12.75 -3.28 19.84
C THR A 256 -13.41 -3.79 21.12
N TRP A 257 -13.48 -5.09 21.34
CA TRP A 257 -13.99 -5.68 22.57
C TRP A 257 -12.93 -5.90 23.65
N HIS A 258 -11.63 -5.68 23.34
CA HIS A 258 -10.55 -5.84 24.30
C HIS A 258 -10.62 -4.78 25.39
N VAL A 259 -10.41 -5.19 26.64
CA VAL A 259 -10.57 -4.29 27.82
C VAL A 259 -9.63 -3.08 27.79
N ASP A 260 -8.49 -3.20 27.12
CA ASP A 260 -7.49 -2.11 26.99
C ASP A 260 -7.74 -1.21 25.78
N ILE A 261 -8.86 -1.37 25.06
CA ILE A 261 -9.10 -0.62 23.79
C ILE A 261 -9.04 0.89 23.98
N GLU A 262 -9.53 1.43 25.09
CA GLU A 262 -9.53 2.88 25.30
C GLU A 262 -8.12 3.44 25.50
N GLU A 263 -7.23 2.72 26.20
CA GLU A 263 -5.81 3.11 26.29
C GLU A 263 -5.09 2.93 24.94
N PHE A 264 -5.42 1.90 24.20
CA PHE A 264 -4.90 1.67 22.86
C PHE A 264 -5.24 2.84 21.92
N LEU A 265 -6.45 3.39 22.01
CA LEU A 265 -6.85 4.57 21.24
C LEU A 265 -5.99 5.81 21.57
N ASP A 266 -5.47 5.91 22.79
CA ASP A 266 -4.70 7.04 23.26
C ASP A 266 -3.19 6.95 22.94
N LEU A 267 -2.72 5.86 22.34
CA LEU A 267 -1.29 5.59 22.15
C LEU A 267 -0.52 6.67 21.39
N ARG A 268 -1.16 7.36 20.47
CA ARG A 268 -0.53 8.39 19.63
C ARG A 268 -0.86 9.82 20.04
N LYS A 269 -1.50 10.01 21.18
CA LYS A 269 -1.75 11.35 21.72
C LYS A 269 -0.44 12.05 22.10
N ASN A 270 -0.37 13.34 21.82
CA ASN A 270 0.77 14.20 22.20
C ASN A 270 0.72 14.65 23.68
N THR A 271 -0.24 14.17 24.45
CA THR A 271 -0.45 14.49 25.86
C THR A 271 -0.48 13.22 26.71
N GLY A 272 -0.18 13.36 27.99
CA GLY A 272 -0.18 12.28 28.97
C GLY A 272 1.22 11.72 29.26
N ASP A 273 1.28 10.50 29.81
CA ASP A 273 2.56 9.86 30.16
C ASP A 273 3.19 9.21 28.92
N ASP A 274 4.35 9.71 28.49
CA ASP A 274 5.12 9.20 27.33
C ASP A 274 5.48 7.71 27.44
N ARG A 275 5.56 7.15 28.65
CA ARG A 275 5.79 5.73 28.86
C ARG A 275 4.62 4.86 28.37
N ARG A 276 3.44 5.47 28.17
CA ARG A 276 2.22 4.83 27.67
C ARG A 276 1.86 5.34 26.27
N ARG A 277 2.83 5.86 25.52
CA ARG A 277 2.67 6.37 24.14
C ARG A 277 3.60 5.63 23.19
N THR A 278 3.15 5.49 21.95
CA THR A 278 3.88 4.82 20.86
C THR A 278 3.79 5.68 19.60
N HIS A 279 4.65 6.71 19.52
CA HIS A 279 4.57 7.70 18.43
C HIS A 279 5.09 7.19 17.09
N ASP A 280 5.95 6.17 17.08
CA ASP A 280 6.60 5.65 15.87
C ASP A 280 5.95 4.37 15.31
N MET A 281 5.03 3.78 16.06
CA MET A 281 4.29 2.59 15.66
C MET A 281 2.88 2.97 15.19
N ASN A 282 2.46 2.42 14.07
CA ASN A 282 1.08 2.57 13.60
C ASN A 282 0.13 1.68 14.40
N THR A 283 -1.12 2.08 14.47
CA THR A 283 -2.16 1.33 15.17
C THR A 283 -3.43 1.24 14.32
N ALA A 284 -4.18 0.15 14.47
CA ALA A 284 -5.45 -0.05 13.79
C ALA A 284 -6.46 -0.75 14.70
N ASN A 285 -7.72 -0.34 14.59
CA ASN A 285 -8.85 -1.00 15.21
C ASN A 285 -9.28 -2.18 14.35
N TRP A 286 -9.47 -3.34 14.95
CA TRP A 286 -10.05 -4.52 14.31
C TRP A 286 -11.48 -4.69 14.78
N VAL A 287 -12.45 -4.27 13.93
CA VAL A 287 -13.83 -4.01 14.32
C VAL A 287 -14.73 -5.14 13.88
N PRO A 288 -15.36 -5.90 14.82
CA PRO A 288 -16.38 -6.88 14.47
C PRO A 288 -17.71 -6.19 14.08
N ASP A 289 -18.47 -6.80 13.19
CA ASP A 289 -19.78 -6.29 12.74
C ASP A 289 -20.73 -6.06 13.90
N HIS A 290 -20.71 -6.92 14.91
CA HIS A 290 -21.57 -6.78 16.09
C HIS A 290 -21.34 -5.46 16.84
N PHE A 291 -20.09 -4.96 16.87
CA PHE A 291 -19.83 -3.63 17.43
C PHE A 291 -20.53 -2.53 16.62
N MET A 292 -20.45 -2.57 15.30
CA MET A 292 -21.10 -1.59 14.43
C MET A 292 -22.64 -1.64 14.54
N GLU A 293 -23.19 -2.83 14.71
CA GLU A 293 -24.62 -3.01 14.98
C GLU A 293 -25.03 -2.36 16.30
N ARG A 294 -24.24 -2.54 17.36
CA ARG A 294 -24.45 -1.90 18.67
C ARG A 294 -24.32 -0.37 18.61
N VAL A 295 -23.38 0.13 17.82
CA VAL A 295 -23.26 1.56 17.51
C VAL A 295 -24.51 2.10 16.81
N ALA A 296 -25.05 1.35 15.87
CA ALA A 296 -26.24 1.78 15.10
C ALA A 296 -27.50 1.94 15.95
N ILE A 297 -27.68 1.08 16.94
CA ILE A 297 -28.84 1.10 17.86
C ILE A 297 -28.55 1.79 19.20
N ASP A 298 -27.33 2.37 19.33
CA ASP A 298 -26.90 3.09 20.54
C ASP A 298 -27.04 2.27 21.84
N SER A 299 -26.54 1.03 21.82
CA SER A 299 -26.60 0.12 22.97
C SER A 299 -25.24 -0.02 23.67
N ASP A 300 -25.25 -0.74 24.79
CA ASP A 300 -24.06 -1.04 25.56
C ASP A 300 -23.11 -1.97 24.79
N TRP A 301 -21.84 -1.85 25.11
CA TRP A 301 -20.74 -2.68 24.62
C TRP A 301 -19.85 -3.09 25.79
N THR A 302 -19.69 -4.39 26.00
CA THR A 302 -18.86 -4.92 27.09
C THR A 302 -17.47 -5.23 26.58
N LEU A 303 -16.47 -4.72 27.28
CA LEU A 303 -15.06 -4.97 27.05
C LEU A 303 -14.60 -6.14 27.93
N PHE A 304 -13.84 -7.06 27.34
CA PHE A 304 -13.37 -8.27 28.00
C PHE A 304 -11.85 -8.39 27.97
N SER A 305 -11.29 -9.15 28.91
CA SER A 305 -9.94 -9.65 28.80
C SER A 305 -9.94 -11.00 28.06
N PRO A 306 -9.09 -11.20 27.06
CA PRO A 306 -9.13 -12.38 26.19
C PRO A 306 -8.84 -13.70 26.91
N ASP A 307 -8.13 -13.68 28.03
CA ASP A 307 -7.88 -14.88 28.86
C ASP A 307 -9.17 -15.48 29.47
N GLU A 308 -10.21 -14.68 29.64
CA GLU A 308 -11.53 -15.12 30.11
C GLU A 308 -12.54 -15.35 29.00
N THR A 309 -12.24 -14.89 27.76
CA THR A 309 -13.08 -15.03 26.57
C THR A 309 -12.27 -15.52 25.35
N PRO A 310 -11.60 -16.67 25.46
CA PRO A 310 -10.53 -17.08 24.55
C PRO A 310 -10.98 -17.37 23.11
N ASP A 311 -12.25 -17.69 22.89
CA ASP A 311 -12.80 -18.01 21.58
C ASP A 311 -13.23 -16.78 20.76
N LEU A 312 -13.47 -15.63 21.39
CA LEU A 312 -13.89 -14.41 20.67
C LEU A 312 -12.90 -13.98 19.57
N HIS A 313 -11.62 -14.15 19.84
CA HIS A 313 -10.55 -13.82 18.90
C HIS A 313 -10.65 -14.61 17.59
N ASP A 314 -11.08 -15.88 17.65
CA ASP A 314 -11.17 -16.76 16.48
C ASP A 314 -12.59 -16.82 15.86
N LEU A 315 -13.54 -16.07 16.41
CA LEU A 315 -14.93 -16.03 15.91
C LEU A 315 -15.20 -14.74 15.12
N TYR A 316 -16.12 -14.85 14.18
CA TYR A 316 -16.64 -13.73 13.38
C TYR A 316 -18.09 -14.00 12.95
N GLY A 317 -18.78 -12.97 12.44
CA GLY A 317 -20.16 -13.06 11.99
C GLY A 317 -21.14 -13.48 13.09
N PRO A 318 -22.16 -14.28 12.75
CA PRO A 318 -23.16 -14.74 13.72
C PRO A 318 -22.59 -15.52 14.90
N ALA A 319 -21.56 -16.34 14.69
CA ALA A 319 -20.91 -17.10 15.74
C ALA A 319 -20.21 -16.20 16.78
N PHE A 320 -19.58 -15.12 16.33
CA PHE A 320 -19.03 -14.10 17.22
C PHE A 320 -20.13 -13.45 18.05
N ARG A 321 -21.22 -13.03 17.41
CA ARG A 321 -22.35 -12.39 18.10
C ARG A 321 -22.92 -13.27 19.21
N GLU A 322 -23.17 -14.54 18.92
CA GLU A 322 -23.70 -15.51 19.87
C GLU A 322 -22.76 -15.68 21.08
N ALA A 323 -21.48 -15.93 20.82
CA ALA A 323 -20.47 -16.10 21.88
C ALA A 323 -20.30 -14.82 22.70
N TYR A 324 -20.25 -13.66 22.05
CA TYR A 324 -20.12 -12.37 22.71
C TYR A 324 -21.29 -12.11 23.69
N MET A 325 -22.53 -12.32 23.26
CA MET A 325 -23.70 -12.17 24.11
C MET A 325 -23.71 -13.16 25.28
N ALA A 326 -23.25 -14.39 25.06
CA ALA A 326 -23.10 -15.37 26.13
C ALA A 326 -22.06 -14.92 27.19
N TYR A 327 -20.99 -14.27 26.78
CA TYR A 327 -20.02 -13.66 27.70
C TYR A 327 -20.57 -12.45 28.44
N GLU A 328 -21.40 -11.64 27.81
CA GLU A 328 -22.12 -10.55 28.50
C GLU A 328 -23.01 -11.11 29.62
N GLU A 329 -23.72 -12.20 29.37
CA GLU A 329 -24.52 -12.87 30.40
C GLU A 329 -23.67 -13.42 31.55
N LYS A 330 -22.50 -14.00 31.26
CA LYS A 330 -21.55 -14.45 32.29
C LYS A 330 -21.02 -13.27 33.13
N ALA A 331 -20.70 -12.16 32.47
CA ALA A 331 -20.28 -10.94 33.17
C ALA A 331 -21.38 -10.41 34.11
N ALA A 332 -22.64 -10.40 33.66
CA ALA A 332 -23.78 -9.97 34.47
C ALA A 332 -24.03 -10.86 35.68
N ARG A 333 -23.67 -12.16 35.58
CA ARG A 333 -23.75 -13.11 36.75
C ARG A 333 -22.52 -13.06 37.65
N GLY A 334 -21.52 -12.20 37.35
CA GLY A 334 -20.29 -12.09 38.11
C GLY A 334 -19.31 -13.25 37.93
N GLU A 335 -19.42 -13.98 36.81
CA GLU A 335 -18.55 -15.12 36.49
C GLU A 335 -17.22 -14.70 35.82
N LEU A 336 -17.14 -13.47 35.34
CA LEU A 336 -15.91 -12.90 34.78
C LEU A 336 -15.32 -11.86 35.73
N ARG A 337 -13.98 -11.85 35.84
CA ARG A 337 -13.27 -10.99 36.79
C ARG A 337 -12.93 -9.63 36.16
N VAL A 338 -12.53 -9.62 34.90
CA VAL A 338 -12.06 -8.42 34.21
C VAL A 338 -12.98 -8.13 33.02
N HIS A 339 -13.91 -7.23 33.26
CA HIS A 339 -14.77 -6.71 32.20
C HIS A 339 -15.20 -5.28 32.53
N ARG A 340 -15.64 -4.56 31.54
CA ARG A 340 -16.19 -3.20 31.71
C ARG A 340 -17.20 -2.94 30.60
N THR A 341 -18.31 -2.35 30.95
CA THR A 341 -19.35 -1.96 29.99
C THR A 341 -19.25 -0.49 29.70
N VAL A 342 -19.24 -0.15 28.42
CA VAL A 342 -19.26 1.22 27.88
C VAL A 342 -20.40 1.34 26.89
N ARG A 343 -20.77 2.56 26.53
CA ARG A 343 -21.73 2.78 25.47
C ARG A 343 -21.04 2.66 24.11
N ALA A 344 -21.54 1.81 23.23
CA ALA A 344 -20.92 1.54 21.91
C ALA A 344 -20.70 2.83 21.09
N LEU A 345 -21.71 3.74 21.08
CA LEU A 345 -21.63 5.00 20.37
C LEU A 345 -20.53 5.92 20.93
N ASP A 346 -20.31 5.93 22.24
CA ASP A 346 -19.27 6.77 22.87
C ASP A 346 -17.86 6.24 22.54
N LEU A 347 -17.68 4.92 22.55
CA LEU A 347 -16.44 4.30 22.10
C LEU A 347 -16.17 4.60 20.60
N TRP A 348 -17.19 4.48 19.77
CA TRP A 348 -17.09 4.81 18.34
C TRP A 348 -16.70 6.28 18.11
N ARG A 349 -17.32 7.21 18.83
CA ARG A 349 -16.95 8.63 18.77
C ARG A 349 -15.51 8.85 19.19
N LYS A 350 -15.04 8.18 20.25
CA LYS A 350 -13.63 8.24 20.65
C LYS A 350 -12.72 7.71 19.56
N MET A 351 -13.06 6.58 18.94
CA MET A 351 -12.28 6.02 17.80
C MET A 351 -12.15 7.05 16.67
N LEU A 352 -13.26 7.65 16.25
CA LEU A 352 -13.25 8.66 15.18
C LEU A 352 -12.48 9.92 15.57
N THR A 353 -12.60 10.37 16.82
CA THR A 353 -11.85 11.50 17.34
C THR A 353 -10.34 11.25 17.26
N MET A 354 -9.88 10.05 17.65
CA MET A 354 -8.46 9.70 17.60
C MET A 354 -7.94 9.59 16.17
N VAL A 355 -8.70 8.99 15.25
CA VAL A 355 -8.36 8.97 13.82
C VAL A 355 -8.21 10.40 13.28
N PHE A 356 -9.07 11.30 13.68
CA PHE A 356 -8.99 12.70 13.27
C PHE A 356 -7.80 13.43 13.90
N GLU A 357 -7.59 13.30 15.21
CA GLU A 357 -6.56 14.05 15.94
C GLU A 357 -5.14 13.53 15.69
N THR A 358 -4.97 12.22 15.56
CA THR A 358 -3.66 11.56 15.52
C THR A 358 -3.40 10.76 14.25
N GLY A 359 -4.38 10.67 13.34
CA GLY A 359 -4.34 9.78 12.18
C GLY A 359 -4.53 8.29 12.52
N HIS A 360 -4.59 7.91 13.78
CA HIS A 360 -4.62 6.52 14.26
C HIS A 360 -5.54 6.37 15.49
N PRO A 361 -5.98 5.13 15.80
CA PRO A 361 -5.86 3.87 15.02
C PRO A 361 -6.77 3.87 13.78
N TRP A 362 -6.32 3.29 12.68
CA TRP A 362 -7.14 3.14 11.48
C TRP A 362 -8.36 2.26 11.73
N ILE A 363 -9.39 2.38 10.90
CA ILE A 363 -10.62 1.60 11.03
C ILE A 363 -10.58 0.46 10.02
N THR A 364 -10.59 -0.78 10.51
CA THR A 364 -10.61 -2.00 9.70
C THR A 364 -11.70 -2.94 10.21
N PHE A 365 -12.30 -3.75 9.33
CA PHE A 365 -13.49 -4.53 9.63
C PHE A 365 -13.20 -6.02 9.60
N LYS A 366 -13.32 -6.68 10.75
CA LYS A 366 -13.00 -8.11 10.94
C LYS A 366 -13.85 -9.03 10.08
N ASP A 367 -15.16 -8.83 10.08
CA ASP A 367 -16.11 -9.80 9.50
C ASP A 367 -15.99 -9.90 7.97
N PRO A 368 -15.97 -8.81 7.19
CA PRO A 368 -15.81 -8.95 5.74
C PRO A 368 -14.44 -9.54 5.36
N CYS A 369 -13.38 -9.29 6.14
CA CYS A 369 -12.08 -9.92 5.93
C CYS A 369 -12.15 -11.45 6.09
N ASN A 370 -12.94 -11.96 7.02
CA ASN A 370 -13.06 -13.37 7.33
C ASN A 370 -14.15 -14.08 6.52
N ILE A 371 -15.36 -13.51 6.45
CA ILE A 371 -16.50 -14.10 5.74
C ILE A 371 -16.17 -14.28 4.26
N ARG A 372 -15.44 -13.33 3.66
CA ARG A 372 -15.02 -13.38 2.27
C ARG A 372 -13.61 -13.92 2.05
N SER A 373 -12.96 -14.45 3.08
CA SER A 373 -11.64 -15.09 2.96
C SER A 373 -11.76 -16.44 2.23
N PRO A 374 -10.96 -16.70 1.21
CA PRO A 374 -10.93 -18.01 0.58
C PRO A 374 -10.36 -19.11 1.50
N GLN A 375 -9.69 -18.74 2.59
CA GLN A 375 -8.94 -19.62 3.50
C GLN A 375 -9.62 -19.88 4.85
N GLY A 376 -10.90 -19.55 5.00
CA GLY A 376 -11.65 -19.74 6.27
C GLY A 376 -11.67 -21.16 6.83
N HIS A 377 -11.40 -22.20 6.00
CA HIS A 377 -11.27 -23.59 6.43
C HIS A 377 -9.95 -23.92 7.14
N ILE A 378 -8.94 -23.07 6.99
CA ILE A 378 -7.60 -23.24 7.60
C ILE A 378 -7.46 -22.41 8.87
N GLY A 379 -7.95 -21.18 8.85
CA GLY A 379 -7.76 -20.27 9.98
C GLY A 379 -8.45 -18.93 9.79
N VAL A 380 -8.25 -18.06 10.77
CA VAL A 380 -8.89 -16.77 10.90
C VAL A 380 -7.92 -15.65 10.51
N VAL A 381 -8.43 -14.65 9.83
CA VAL A 381 -7.72 -13.40 9.59
C VAL A 381 -7.86 -12.54 10.84
N HIS A 382 -6.75 -12.31 11.55
CA HIS A 382 -6.75 -11.63 12.85
C HIS A 382 -6.30 -10.15 12.76
N SER A 383 -5.70 -9.78 11.65
CA SER A 383 -5.19 -8.44 11.40
C SER A 383 -4.96 -8.20 9.90
N SER A 384 -4.56 -6.99 9.58
CA SER A 384 -3.94 -6.69 8.29
C SER A 384 -2.46 -6.35 8.49
N ASN A 385 -1.78 -5.92 7.43
CA ASN A 385 -0.39 -5.49 7.46
C ASN A 385 -0.25 -4.00 7.83
N LEU A 386 0.92 -3.45 7.60
CA LEU A 386 1.24 -2.04 7.85
C LEU A 386 0.37 -1.07 7.03
N CYS A 387 -0.03 -1.45 5.81
CA CYS A 387 -0.80 -0.58 4.89
C CYS A 387 -2.24 -1.03 4.65
N THR A 388 -2.75 -1.98 5.42
CA THR A 388 -4.15 -2.44 5.48
C THR A 388 -4.69 -3.14 4.22
N GLU A 389 -3.84 -3.55 3.26
CA GLU A 389 -4.28 -4.26 2.05
C GLU A 389 -4.22 -5.79 2.17
N ILE A 390 -3.48 -6.35 3.14
CA ILE A 390 -3.28 -7.78 3.30
C ILE A 390 -4.25 -8.36 4.32
N THR A 391 -4.97 -9.40 3.94
CA THR A 391 -5.90 -10.11 4.82
C THR A 391 -5.69 -11.61 4.70
N LEU A 392 -4.75 -12.12 5.50
CA LEU A 392 -4.33 -13.52 5.52
C LEU A 392 -4.49 -14.10 6.92
N ASN A 393 -4.76 -15.41 6.99
CA ASN A 393 -4.86 -16.11 8.26
C ASN A 393 -3.51 -16.22 8.96
N THR A 394 -3.54 -16.12 10.30
CA THR A 394 -2.39 -16.27 11.18
C THR A 394 -2.69 -17.22 12.32
N SER A 395 -1.64 -17.82 12.88
CA SER A 395 -1.73 -18.63 14.10
C SER A 395 -0.42 -18.55 14.87
N LYS A 396 -0.31 -19.23 15.99
CA LYS A 396 0.95 -19.35 16.75
C LYS A 396 2.08 -20.00 15.92
N ASP A 397 1.73 -20.82 14.93
CA ASP A 397 2.66 -21.61 14.11
C ASP A 397 2.81 -21.07 12.70
N GLU A 398 2.00 -20.08 12.30
CA GLU A 398 1.97 -19.51 10.94
C GLU A 398 2.04 -17.98 10.99
N VAL A 399 3.14 -17.44 10.50
CA VAL A 399 3.29 -16.02 10.18
C VAL A 399 2.95 -15.85 8.70
N ALA A 400 1.89 -15.11 8.42
CA ALA A 400 1.48 -14.90 7.04
C ALA A 400 2.47 -14.00 6.29
N VAL A 401 2.70 -14.34 5.04
CA VAL A 401 3.63 -13.61 4.16
C VAL A 401 2.93 -13.29 2.84
N CYS A 402 3.06 -12.06 2.37
CA CYS A 402 2.60 -11.68 1.04
C CYS A 402 3.66 -10.88 0.29
N ASN A 403 3.79 -11.15 -0.99
CA ASN A 403 4.56 -10.32 -1.91
C ASN A 403 3.63 -9.63 -2.89
N LEU A 404 3.99 -8.41 -3.22
CA LEU A 404 3.14 -7.47 -3.93
C LEU A 404 3.75 -7.03 -5.26
N GLY A 405 2.88 -6.64 -6.16
CA GLY A 405 3.21 -5.95 -7.38
C GLY A 405 1.98 -5.22 -7.91
N SER A 406 2.21 -4.22 -8.76
CA SER A 406 1.13 -3.37 -9.24
C SER A 406 1.21 -3.17 -10.76
N VAL A 407 0.08 -3.35 -11.42
CA VAL A 407 -0.11 -3.03 -12.83
C VAL A 407 -0.14 -1.52 -12.98
N ASN A 408 0.63 -0.98 -13.92
CA ASN A 408 0.52 0.42 -14.32
C ASN A 408 -0.67 0.59 -15.26
N LEU A 409 -1.78 1.04 -14.72
CA LEU A 409 -3.03 1.13 -15.46
C LEU A 409 -2.96 2.11 -16.65
N VAL A 410 -2.13 3.15 -16.55
CA VAL A 410 -1.94 4.16 -17.62
C VAL A 410 -1.48 3.55 -18.93
N ASN A 411 -0.59 2.54 -18.86
CA ASN A 411 -0.08 1.84 -20.04
C ASN A 411 -1.09 0.86 -20.66
N HIS A 412 -2.20 0.60 -19.95
CA HIS A 412 -3.26 -0.33 -20.37
C HIS A 412 -4.55 0.38 -20.76
N VAL A 413 -4.46 1.68 -21.04
CA VAL A 413 -5.58 2.52 -21.45
C VAL A 413 -5.25 3.18 -22.77
N THR A 414 -6.17 3.08 -23.72
CA THR A 414 -6.18 3.81 -24.99
C THR A 414 -7.31 4.85 -24.98
N PRO A 415 -7.41 5.76 -25.96
CA PRO A 415 -8.56 6.68 -26.04
C PRO A 415 -9.92 5.96 -26.10
N GLU A 416 -9.95 4.71 -26.54
CA GLU A 416 -11.15 3.89 -26.66
C GLU A 416 -11.52 3.16 -25.35
N GLY A 417 -10.62 3.16 -24.34
CA GLY A 417 -10.83 2.51 -23.05
C GLY A 417 -9.70 1.57 -22.65
N LEU A 418 -10.03 0.52 -21.88
CA LEU A 418 -9.06 -0.49 -21.48
C LEU A 418 -8.59 -1.35 -22.66
N ASP A 419 -7.27 -1.48 -22.79
CA ASP A 419 -6.64 -2.49 -23.66
C ASP A 419 -6.63 -3.85 -22.93
N LEU A 420 -7.71 -4.60 -23.07
CA LEU A 420 -7.92 -5.85 -22.37
C LEU A 420 -6.89 -6.92 -22.74
N ASP A 421 -6.45 -6.96 -24.00
CA ASP A 421 -5.47 -7.95 -24.47
C ASP A 421 -4.08 -7.69 -23.87
N ARG A 422 -3.66 -6.42 -23.84
CA ARG A 422 -2.41 -6.03 -23.20
C ARG A 422 -2.47 -6.29 -21.68
N LEU A 423 -3.58 -5.92 -21.06
CA LEU A 423 -3.80 -6.13 -19.63
C LEU A 423 -3.74 -7.62 -19.27
N ALA A 424 -4.37 -8.48 -20.07
CA ALA A 424 -4.33 -9.93 -19.88
C ALA A 424 -2.89 -10.47 -19.91
N ARG A 425 -2.09 -10.10 -20.91
CA ARG A 425 -0.68 -10.52 -21.02
C ARG A 425 0.15 -10.04 -19.83
N THR A 426 0.00 -8.78 -19.43
CA THR A 426 0.68 -8.19 -18.27
C THR A 426 0.35 -8.97 -17.00
N VAL A 427 -0.93 -9.20 -16.74
CA VAL A 427 -1.38 -9.90 -15.51
C VAL A 427 -0.89 -11.36 -15.48
N MET A 428 -0.93 -12.07 -16.61
CA MET A 428 -0.45 -13.44 -16.68
C MET A 428 1.03 -13.55 -16.32
N THR A 429 1.87 -12.69 -16.88
CA THR A 429 3.30 -12.64 -16.57
C THR A 429 3.56 -12.18 -15.13
N ALA A 430 2.86 -11.14 -14.67
CA ALA A 430 2.99 -10.63 -13.31
C ALA A 430 2.66 -11.70 -12.26
N MET A 431 1.59 -12.46 -12.44
CA MET A 431 1.22 -13.54 -11.52
C MET A 431 2.28 -14.64 -11.46
N ARG A 432 2.92 -14.98 -12.58
CA ARG A 432 4.04 -15.93 -12.61
C ARG A 432 5.24 -15.39 -11.82
N MET A 433 5.58 -14.12 -12.01
CA MET A 433 6.65 -13.45 -11.25
C MET A 433 6.37 -13.50 -9.75
N LEU A 434 5.14 -13.17 -9.34
CA LEU A 434 4.73 -13.17 -7.93
C LEU A 434 4.73 -14.59 -7.33
N ASP A 435 4.27 -15.60 -8.06
CA ASP A 435 4.34 -17.00 -7.59
C ASP A 435 5.78 -17.48 -7.44
N ASN A 436 6.67 -17.11 -8.35
CA ASN A 436 8.09 -17.46 -8.28
C ASN A 436 8.76 -16.94 -7.01
N VAL A 437 8.37 -15.76 -6.52
CA VAL A 437 8.91 -15.19 -5.28
C VAL A 437 8.75 -16.16 -4.11
N VAL A 438 7.62 -16.86 -4.01
CA VAL A 438 7.35 -17.77 -2.89
C VAL A 438 8.44 -18.84 -2.73
N ASP A 439 8.94 -19.36 -3.86
CA ASP A 439 9.92 -20.45 -3.87
C ASP A 439 11.37 -19.97 -3.69
N ILE A 440 11.68 -18.74 -4.09
CA ILE A 440 13.05 -18.20 -4.08
C ILE A 440 13.32 -17.26 -2.91
N ASN A 441 12.29 -16.84 -2.19
CA ASN A 441 12.40 -15.90 -1.09
C ASN A 441 13.30 -16.43 0.04
N PHE A 442 14.16 -15.56 0.56
CA PHE A 442 14.89 -15.83 1.79
C PHE A 442 13.96 -15.57 2.99
N TYR A 443 13.63 -16.62 3.74
CA TYR A 443 12.79 -16.53 4.92
C TYR A 443 13.62 -16.40 6.18
N THR A 444 13.39 -15.33 6.94
CA THR A 444 14.12 -15.03 8.17
C THR A 444 13.67 -15.90 9.35
N ILE A 445 12.40 -16.30 9.36
CA ILE A 445 11.81 -17.11 10.41
C ILE A 445 11.07 -18.33 9.82
N PRO A 446 11.11 -19.50 10.49
CA PRO A 446 10.56 -20.74 9.95
C PRO A 446 9.03 -20.72 9.80
N GLU A 447 8.31 -20.03 10.67
CA GLU A 447 6.84 -19.92 10.64
C GLU A 447 6.37 -19.15 9.38
N ALA A 448 7.13 -18.16 8.93
CA ALA A 448 6.88 -17.44 7.69
C ALA A 448 7.08 -18.34 6.48
N ARG A 449 8.15 -19.12 6.47
CA ARG A 449 8.43 -20.08 5.39
C ARG A 449 7.35 -21.15 5.30
N ALA A 450 6.97 -21.75 6.43
CA ALA A 450 5.96 -22.79 6.48
C ALA A 450 4.61 -22.30 5.94
N SER A 451 4.14 -21.14 6.42
CA SER A 451 2.88 -20.54 5.99
C SER A 451 2.90 -20.19 4.49
N ASN A 452 3.96 -19.52 4.03
CA ASN A 452 4.01 -19.03 2.64
C ASN A 452 4.10 -20.16 1.61
N LEU A 453 4.88 -21.21 1.88
CA LEU A 453 4.96 -22.38 0.99
C LEU A 453 3.65 -23.17 0.96
N LYS A 454 2.96 -23.28 2.09
CA LYS A 454 1.69 -24.01 2.22
C LYS A 454 0.53 -23.32 1.50
N HIS A 455 0.42 -22.01 1.62
CA HIS A 455 -0.73 -21.24 1.14
C HIS A 455 -0.46 -20.48 -0.16
N ARG A 456 0.76 -20.08 -0.42
CA ARG A 456 1.22 -19.36 -1.61
C ARG A 456 0.39 -18.12 -1.97
N PRO A 457 0.07 -17.23 -1.02
CA PRO A 457 -0.67 -16.01 -1.32
C PRO A 457 0.21 -15.02 -2.07
N VAL A 458 -0.41 -14.26 -2.97
CA VAL A 458 0.20 -13.12 -3.66
C VAL A 458 -0.78 -11.94 -3.67
N GLY A 459 -0.29 -10.75 -3.90
CA GLY A 459 -1.09 -9.52 -3.92
C GLY A 459 -0.81 -8.69 -5.17
N LEU A 460 -1.58 -8.93 -6.23
CA LEU A 460 -1.54 -8.10 -7.42
C LEU A 460 -2.51 -6.93 -7.28
N GLY A 461 -2.01 -5.71 -7.42
CA GLY A 461 -2.78 -4.47 -7.41
C GLY A 461 -2.57 -3.65 -8.67
N LEU A 462 -2.84 -2.36 -8.54
CA LEU A 462 -2.71 -1.39 -9.62
C LEU A 462 -2.16 -0.04 -9.10
N MET A 463 -1.66 0.77 -10.03
CA MET A 463 -1.27 2.17 -9.80
C MET A 463 -1.62 3.01 -11.02
N GLY A 464 -1.59 4.33 -10.88
CA GLY A 464 -1.90 5.23 -11.97
C GLY A 464 -3.39 5.35 -12.29
N PHE A 465 -4.27 5.06 -11.33
CA PHE A 465 -5.72 5.13 -11.55
C PHE A 465 -6.18 6.54 -11.93
N GLN A 466 -5.73 7.55 -11.21
CA GLN A 466 -6.08 8.96 -11.52
C GLN A 466 -5.57 9.38 -12.89
N ASP A 467 -4.34 9.04 -13.25
CA ASP A 467 -3.78 9.37 -14.56
C ASP A 467 -4.53 8.66 -15.70
N ALA A 468 -4.95 7.41 -15.48
CA ALA A 468 -5.78 6.67 -16.41
C ALA A 468 -7.14 7.35 -16.63
N LEU A 469 -7.78 7.83 -15.55
CA LEU A 469 -9.02 8.61 -15.63
C LEU A 469 -8.82 9.90 -16.44
N GLN A 470 -7.75 10.64 -16.18
CA GLN A 470 -7.44 11.87 -16.89
C GLN A 470 -7.19 11.62 -18.37
N LYS A 471 -6.46 10.56 -18.70
CA LYS A 471 -6.25 10.11 -20.10
C LYS A 471 -7.56 9.77 -20.81
N LEU A 472 -8.53 9.20 -20.11
CA LEU A 472 -9.87 8.89 -20.58
C LEU A 472 -10.85 10.07 -20.51
N ARG A 473 -10.43 11.22 -19.99
CA ARG A 473 -11.28 12.41 -19.79
C ARG A 473 -12.42 12.17 -18.81
N ILE A 474 -12.20 11.36 -17.79
CA ILE A 474 -13.18 11.00 -16.76
C ILE A 474 -12.83 11.71 -15.45
N ALA A 475 -13.74 12.52 -14.93
CA ALA A 475 -13.59 13.12 -13.59
C ALA A 475 -13.67 12.04 -12.50
N TYR A 476 -12.84 12.14 -11.46
CA TYR A 476 -12.82 11.15 -10.36
C TYR A 476 -14.16 11.08 -9.64
N ALA A 477 -14.78 12.23 -9.35
CA ALA A 477 -16.10 12.31 -8.74
C ALA A 477 -17.21 12.13 -9.79
N SER A 478 -17.33 10.92 -10.32
CA SER A 478 -18.36 10.60 -11.32
C SER A 478 -18.73 9.12 -11.32
N THR A 479 -19.92 8.82 -11.78
CA THR A 479 -20.37 7.44 -12.02
C THR A 479 -19.45 6.72 -13.01
N ALA A 480 -18.97 7.40 -14.04
CA ALA A 480 -18.05 6.84 -15.03
C ALA A 480 -16.71 6.39 -14.38
N ALA A 481 -16.21 7.14 -13.40
CA ALA A 481 -15.01 6.74 -12.65
C ALA A 481 -15.25 5.50 -11.78
N VAL A 482 -16.41 5.40 -11.15
CA VAL A 482 -16.83 4.23 -10.37
C VAL A 482 -16.95 3.00 -11.27
N GLU A 483 -17.55 3.14 -12.45
CA GLU A 483 -17.65 2.07 -13.45
C GLU A 483 -16.27 1.66 -13.98
N PHE A 484 -15.38 2.61 -14.23
CA PHE A 484 -14.01 2.33 -14.65
C PHE A 484 -13.21 1.60 -13.57
N ALA A 485 -13.37 1.99 -12.30
CA ALA A 485 -12.79 1.27 -11.15
C ALA A 485 -13.25 -0.19 -11.11
N ASP A 486 -14.54 -0.42 -11.33
CA ASP A 486 -15.13 -1.74 -11.41
C ASP A 486 -14.56 -2.58 -12.56
N ARG A 487 -14.64 -2.07 -13.80
CA ARG A 487 -14.23 -2.81 -15.01
C ARG A 487 -12.75 -3.09 -15.05
N SER A 488 -11.91 -2.13 -14.65
CA SER A 488 -10.46 -2.33 -14.60
C SER A 488 -10.07 -3.41 -13.57
N MET A 489 -10.67 -3.39 -12.39
CA MET A 489 -10.38 -4.40 -11.37
C MET A 489 -10.99 -5.76 -11.72
N GLU A 490 -12.17 -5.80 -12.34
CA GLU A 490 -12.75 -7.04 -12.88
C GLU A 490 -11.77 -7.74 -13.82
N ALA A 491 -11.22 -7.00 -14.79
CA ALA A 491 -10.29 -7.56 -15.77
C ALA A 491 -9.00 -8.07 -15.11
N ILE A 492 -8.41 -7.30 -14.19
CA ILE A 492 -7.22 -7.72 -13.44
C ILE A 492 -7.51 -9.00 -12.66
N SER A 493 -8.62 -9.05 -11.92
CA SER A 493 -9.04 -10.21 -11.13
C SER A 493 -9.25 -11.45 -11.99
N TYR A 494 -10.00 -11.31 -13.07
CA TYR A 494 -10.28 -12.40 -14.00
C TYR A 494 -9.01 -13.04 -14.53
N HIS A 495 -8.07 -12.24 -15.01
CA HIS A 495 -6.81 -12.73 -15.56
C HIS A 495 -5.83 -13.20 -14.47
N ALA A 496 -5.84 -12.62 -13.28
CA ALA A 496 -5.04 -13.10 -12.14
C ALA A 496 -5.50 -14.50 -11.68
N ILE A 497 -6.80 -14.72 -11.56
CA ILE A 497 -7.36 -16.03 -11.23
C ILE A 497 -7.08 -17.03 -12.36
N SER A 498 -7.27 -16.64 -13.63
CA SER A 498 -6.94 -17.46 -14.78
C SER A 498 -5.46 -17.87 -14.81
N ALA A 499 -4.55 -16.94 -14.48
CA ALA A 499 -3.12 -17.20 -14.36
C ALA A 499 -2.80 -18.19 -13.25
N SER A 500 -3.44 -18.05 -12.09
CA SER A 500 -3.26 -18.98 -10.97
C SER A 500 -3.77 -20.39 -11.30
N VAL A 501 -4.87 -20.49 -12.06
CA VAL A 501 -5.36 -21.78 -12.58
C VAL A 501 -4.34 -22.40 -13.56
N ALA A 502 -3.80 -21.63 -14.47
CA ALA A 502 -2.77 -22.09 -15.42
C ALA A 502 -1.51 -22.56 -14.69
N LEU A 503 -1.05 -21.83 -13.68
CA LEU A 503 0.07 -22.22 -12.84
C LEU A 503 -0.23 -23.48 -12.00
N ALA A 504 -1.45 -23.66 -11.54
CA ALA A 504 -1.87 -24.88 -10.86
C ALA A 504 -1.83 -26.11 -11.80
N ALA A 505 -2.23 -25.95 -13.06
CA ALA A 505 -2.12 -26.99 -14.08
C ALA A 505 -0.66 -27.36 -14.37
N GLU A 506 0.24 -26.36 -14.39
CA GLU A 506 1.67 -26.56 -14.66
C GLU A 506 2.44 -27.12 -13.46
N ARG A 507 2.18 -26.59 -12.24
CA ARG A 507 3.01 -26.77 -11.04
C ARG A 507 2.31 -27.42 -9.86
N GLY A 508 1.03 -27.70 -9.97
CA GLY A 508 0.18 -28.19 -8.89
C GLY A 508 -0.52 -27.10 -8.10
N ARG A 509 -1.59 -27.49 -7.43
CA ARG A 509 -2.37 -26.63 -6.52
C ARG A 509 -1.55 -26.24 -5.29
N TYR A 510 -1.91 -25.13 -4.63
CA TYR A 510 -1.36 -24.87 -3.30
C TYR A 510 -1.86 -25.92 -2.30
N GLU A 511 -1.04 -26.22 -1.28
CA GLU A 511 -1.25 -27.38 -0.39
C GLU A 511 -2.61 -27.35 0.31
N SER A 512 -3.05 -26.19 0.79
CA SER A 512 -4.31 -26.03 1.52
C SER A 512 -5.52 -25.69 0.65
N PHE A 513 -5.50 -26.07 -0.63
CA PHE A 513 -6.60 -25.77 -1.58
C PHE A 513 -7.92 -26.45 -1.20
N GLU A 514 -7.88 -27.72 -0.80
CA GLU A 514 -9.10 -28.50 -0.51
C GLU A 514 -9.83 -27.92 0.71
N GLY A 515 -11.13 -27.71 0.58
CA GLY A 515 -11.96 -27.05 1.59
C GLY A 515 -12.05 -25.53 1.47
N SER A 516 -11.20 -24.91 0.66
CA SER A 516 -11.23 -23.47 0.39
C SER A 516 -12.50 -23.03 -0.35
N LEU A 517 -12.78 -21.72 -0.35
CA LEU A 517 -13.85 -21.18 -1.21
C LEU A 517 -13.60 -21.49 -2.68
N TRP A 518 -12.33 -21.47 -3.12
CA TRP A 518 -11.95 -21.84 -4.49
C TRP A 518 -12.37 -23.26 -4.84
N SER A 519 -12.12 -24.24 -3.96
CA SER A 519 -12.49 -25.64 -4.19
C SER A 519 -14.00 -25.84 -4.27
N LYS A 520 -14.78 -24.95 -3.65
CA LYS A 520 -16.25 -24.92 -3.70
C LYS A 520 -16.80 -24.13 -4.90
N GLY A 521 -15.92 -23.55 -5.72
CA GLY A 521 -16.32 -22.69 -6.83
C GLY A 521 -16.90 -21.33 -6.40
N ILE A 522 -16.52 -20.85 -5.22
CA ILE A 522 -16.93 -19.54 -4.69
C ILE A 522 -15.77 -18.56 -4.91
N LEU A 523 -15.91 -17.73 -5.93
CA LEU A 523 -14.94 -16.70 -6.30
C LEU A 523 -15.22 -15.38 -5.51
N PRO A 524 -14.35 -14.38 -5.57
CA PRO A 524 -14.58 -13.13 -4.83
C PRO A 524 -15.97 -12.51 -5.04
N ILE A 525 -16.46 -12.45 -6.27
CA ILE A 525 -17.81 -11.96 -6.59
C ILE A 525 -18.91 -12.78 -5.91
N ASP A 526 -18.76 -14.10 -5.87
CA ASP A 526 -19.73 -15.00 -5.24
C ASP A 526 -19.73 -14.87 -3.72
N SER A 527 -18.59 -14.53 -3.12
CA SER A 527 -18.43 -14.38 -1.68
C SER A 527 -19.20 -13.18 -1.10
N ILE A 528 -19.65 -12.24 -1.93
CA ILE A 528 -20.53 -11.13 -1.52
C ILE A 528 -21.82 -11.69 -0.91
N ARG A 529 -22.35 -12.77 -1.48
CA ARG A 529 -23.56 -13.40 -0.95
C ARG A 529 -23.37 -13.94 0.46
N LEU A 530 -22.17 -14.46 0.78
CA LEU A 530 -21.84 -14.89 2.14
C LEU A 530 -21.91 -13.72 3.12
N LEU A 531 -21.36 -12.57 2.73
CA LEU A 531 -21.42 -11.35 3.54
C LEU A 531 -22.84 -10.83 3.70
N LYS A 532 -23.62 -10.79 2.62
CA LYS A 532 -25.05 -10.37 2.68
C LYS A 532 -25.89 -11.28 3.56
N ASN A 533 -25.62 -12.60 3.58
CA ASN A 533 -26.30 -13.54 4.46
C ASN A 533 -25.98 -13.27 5.94
N ALA A 534 -24.75 -12.92 6.27
CA ALA A 534 -24.33 -12.59 7.64
C ALA A 534 -24.76 -11.18 8.07
N ARG A 535 -24.81 -10.24 7.13
CA ARG A 535 -25.15 -8.84 7.33
C ARG A 535 -26.02 -8.32 6.17
N PRO A 536 -27.36 -8.45 6.27
CA PRO A 536 -28.29 -8.11 5.17
C PRO A 536 -28.25 -6.63 4.74
N SER A 537 -27.74 -5.73 5.59
CA SER A 537 -27.60 -4.30 5.29
C SER A 537 -26.47 -3.94 4.33
N VAL A 538 -25.63 -4.90 3.94
CA VAL A 538 -24.52 -4.65 2.99
C VAL A 538 -25.09 -4.23 1.63
N ASP A 539 -24.62 -3.08 1.17
CA ASP A 539 -24.95 -2.51 -0.14
C ASP A 539 -23.74 -2.59 -1.08
N MET A 540 -23.55 -3.76 -1.71
CA MET A 540 -22.53 -3.99 -2.72
C MET A 540 -23.17 -4.33 -4.06
N ASP A 541 -22.62 -3.75 -5.11
CA ASP A 541 -22.94 -4.14 -6.49
C ASP A 541 -22.48 -5.58 -6.78
N GLU A 542 -23.23 -6.33 -7.57
CA GLU A 542 -22.92 -7.72 -7.95
C GLU A 542 -22.84 -7.90 -9.48
N SER A 543 -22.80 -6.80 -10.24
CA SER A 543 -22.67 -6.85 -11.69
C SER A 543 -21.32 -7.36 -12.16
N SER A 544 -21.29 -8.05 -13.28
CA SER A 544 -20.08 -8.55 -13.94
C SER A 544 -20.23 -8.50 -15.45
N THR A 545 -19.12 -8.49 -16.19
CA THR A 545 -19.12 -8.40 -17.66
C THR A 545 -18.34 -9.52 -18.35
N LEU A 546 -17.46 -10.21 -17.62
CA LEU A 546 -16.63 -11.28 -18.16
C LEU A 546 -17.25 -12.67 -17.92
N ASP A 547 -16.70 -13.70 -18.55
CA ASP A 547 -17.21 -15.08 -18.46
C ASP A 547 -16.78 -15.77 -17.16
N TRP A 548 -17.33 -15.30 -16.04
CA TRP A 548 -17.09 -15.88 -14.71
C TRP A 548 -17.58 -17.32 -14.56
N PRO A 549 -18.69 -17.76 -15.18
CA PRO A 549 -19.10 -19.17 -15.10
C PRO A 549 -18.03 -20.15 -15.59
N SER A 550 -17.43 -19.89 -16.75
CA SER A 550 -16.35 -20.74 -17.30
C SER A 550 -15.11 -20.73 -16.41
N LEU A 551 -14.73 -19.55 -15.87
CA LEU A 551 -13.59 -19.46 -14.96
C LEU A 551 -13.85 -20.21 -13.65
N ARG A 552 -15.04 -20.10 -13.08
CA ARG A 552 -15.45 -20.81 -11.87
C ARG A 552 -15.31 -22.34 -12.03
N GLU A 553 -15.75 -22.87 -13.15
CA GLU A 553 -15.61 -24.31 -13.43
C GLU A 553 -14.13 -24.71 -13.55
N ARG A 554 -13.30 -23.91 -14.17
CA ARG A 554 -11.85 -24.16 -14.25
C ARG A 554 -11.19 -24.11 -12.88
N VAL A 555 -11.54 -23.16 -12.04
CA VAL A 555 -11.04 -23.04 -10.65
C VAL A 555 -11.40 -24.29 -9.86
N ARG A 556 -12.64 -24.76 -9.99
CA ARG A 556 -13.14 -25.94 -9.28
C ARG A 556 -12.45 -27.24 -9.73
N THR A 557 -12.24 -27.41 -11.03
CA THR A 557 -11.73 -28.65 -11.63
C THR A 557 -10.20 -28.71 -11.66
N VAL A 558 -9.53 -27.64 -12.06
CA VAL A 558 -8.06 -27.57 -12.13
C VAL A 558 -7.48 -27.16 -10.77
N GLY A 559 -8.07 -26.20 -10.09
CA GLY A 559 -7.61 -25.63 -8.84
C GLY A 559 -6.87 -24.32 -9.01
N MET A 560 -6.29 -23.82 -7.90
CA MET A 560 -5.52 -22.60 -7.82
C MET A 560 -4.09 -22.91 -7.38
N ARG A 561 -3.11 -22.18 -7.93
CA ARG A 561 -1.73 -22.19 -7.45
C ARG A 561 -1.56 -21.36 -6.18
N ASN A 562 -2.37 -20.32 -6.02
CA ASN A 562 -2.26 -19.29 -4.98
C ASN A 562 -3.56 -19.24 -4.17
N SER A 563 -3.44 -19.16 -2.85
CA SER A 563 -4.60 -19.03 -1.95
C SER A 563 -5.29 -17.67 -2.08
N ASN A 564 -4.51 -16.64 -2.39
CA ASN A 564 -4.97 -15.28 -2.63
C ASN A 564 -4.22 -14.71 -3.83
N THR A 565 -4.86 -13.82 -4.58
CA THR A 565 -4.30 -13.30 -5.83
C THR A 565 -4.20 -11.78 -5.86
N MET A 566 -5.06 -11.05 -5.15
CA MET A 566 -5.18 -9.61 -5.31
C MET A 566 -5.17 -8.83 -4.00
N ALA A 567 -4.40 -7.76 -3.99
CA ALA A 567 -4.40 -6.72 -2.97
C ALA A 567 -3.94 -5.41 -3.60
N ILE A 568 -4.52 -4.28 -3.22
CA ILE A 568 -4.11 -2.97 -3.73
C ILE A 568 -3.27 -2.26 -2.67
N ALA A 569 -1.96 -2.19 -2.92
CA ALA A 569 -0.98 -1.50 -2.09
C ALA A 569 -0.92 0.01 -2.38
N PRO A 570 -0.34 0.84 -1.49
CA PRO A 570 -0.24 2.29 -1.68
C PRO A 570 0.63 2.74 -2.85
N THR A 571 1.60 1.93 -3.29
CA THR A 571 2.56 2.18 -4.40
C THR A 571 3.38 3.48 -4.28
N ALA A 572 3.65 3.95 -3.06
CA ALA A 572 4.26 5.27 -2.82
C ALA A 572 5.62 5.48 -3.52
N THR A 573 6.44 4.44 -3.63
CA THR A 573 7.76 4.51 -4.27
C THR A 573 7.76 4.01 -5.71
N ILE A 574 7.11 2.87 -5.97
CA ILE A 574 7.16 2.26 -7.32
C ILE A 574 6.40 3.10 -8.36
N SER A 575 5.36 3.84 -7.95
CA SER A 575 4.69 4.81 -8.83
C SER A 575 5.62 5.94 -9.26
N ASN A 576 6.53 6.40 -8.38
CA ASN A 576 7.55 7.40 -8.74
C ASN A 576 8.51 6.88 -9.81
N ILE A 577 8.92 5.60 -9.72
CA ILE A 577 9.77 4.95 -10.72
C ILE A 577 9.10 4.97 -12.09
N CYS A 578 7.81 4.67 -12.14
CA CYS A 578 7.02 4.65 -13.37
C CYS A 578 6.53 6.03 -13.81
N GLY A 579 6.65 7.06 -12.98
CA GLY A 579 6.18 8.42 -13.29
C GLY A 579 4.66 8.53 -13.38
N VAL A 580 3.92 7.81 -12.54
CA VAL A 580 2.45 7.80 -12.50
C VAL A 580 1.91 8.12 -11.12
N SER A 581 0.62 8.41 -11.01
CA SER A 581 -0.06 8.62 -9.73
C SER A 581 -0.06 7.34 -8.88
N GLN A 582 -0.09 7.53 -7.56
CA GLN A 582 -0.04 6.44 -6.60
C GLN A 582 -1.35 5.64 -6.61
N SER A 583 -1.26 4.32 -6.71
CA SER A 583 -2.36 3.39 -6.45
C SER A 583 -3.70 3.85 -7.04
N ILE A 584 -4.70 3.95 -6.19
CA ILE A 584 -6.07 4.38 -6.47
C ILE A 584 -6.32 5.84 -6.04
N GLU A 585 -5.27 6.55 -5.64
CA GLU A 585 -5.35 7.89 -5.07
C GLU A 585 -5.86 8.92 -6.08
N PRO A 586 -6.74 9.86 -5.66
CA PRO A 586 -6.95 11.08 -6.41
C PRO A 586 -5.71 11.97 -6.36
N ALA A 587 -5.59 12.90 -7.31
CA ALA A 587 -4.49 13.85 -7.30
C ALA A 587 -4.50 14.67 -5.99
N TYR A 588 -3.42 14.63 -5.25
CA TYR A 588 -3.29 15.43 -4.03
C TYR A 588 -3.25 16.93 -4.35
N GLN A 589 -2.38 17.31 -5.28
CA GLN A 589 -2.24 18.65 -5.84
C GLN A 589 -1.78 18.52 -7.30
N ASN A 590 -2.10 19.50 -8.14
CA ASN A 590 -1.62 19.51 -9.53
C ASN A 590 -0.23 20.13 -9.71
N LEU A 591 0.25 20.87 -8.71
CA LEU A 591 1.60 21.40 -8.61
C LEU A 591 2.00 21.45 -7.14
N PHE A 592 3.06 20.78 -6.77
CA PHE A 592 3.57 20.73 -5.39
C PHE A 592 5.03 20.32 -5.33
N VAL A 593 5.66 20.51 -4.19
CA VAL A 593 6.98 19.97 -3.89
C VAL A 593 6.81 18.69 -3.08
N LYS A 594 7.32 17.59 -3.61
CA LYS A 594 7.36 16.30 -2.92
C LYS A 594 8.72 16.13 -2.26
N SER A 595 8.72 16.08 -0.94
CA SER A 595 9.91 15.78 -0.16
C SER A 595 9.99 14.29 0.15
N ASN A 596 11.15 13.69 -0.02
CA ASN A 596 11.44 12.31 0.37
C ASN A 596 12.90 12.16 0.77
N MET A 597 13.34 10.95 1.11
CA MET A 597 14.73 10.69 1.51
C MET A 597 15.78 11.05 0.44
N SER A 598 15.39 11.18 -0.82
CA SER A 598 16.25 11.61 -1.92
C SER A 598 16.27 13.12 -2.15
N GLY A 599 15.46 13.89 -1.41
CA GLY A 599 15.38 15.34 -1.49
C GLY A 599 14.01 15.86 -1.93
N ASP A 600 13.97 17.12 -2.33
CA ASP A 600 12.76 17.84 -2.75
C ASP A 600 12.61 17.81 -4.28
N PHE A 601 11.42 17.45 -4.73
CA PHE A 601 11.08 17.31 -6.14
C PHE A 601 9.84 18.12 -6.49
N THR A 602 9.94 18.99 -7.48
CA THR A 602 8.76 19.63 -8.06
C THR A 602 7.98 18.61 -8.88
N VAL A 603 6.73 18.41 -8.53
CA VAL A 603 5.78 17.55 -9.24
C VAL A 603 4.70 18.43 -9.84
N VAL A 604 4.48 18.27 -11.13
CA VAL A 604 3.42 18.97 -11.87
C VAL A 604 2.61 17.96 -12.66
N ASN A 605 1.29 18.16 -12.71
CA ASN A 605 0.41 17.33 -13.51
C ASN A 605 0.60 17.67 -14.99
N ALA A 606 1.36 16.85 -15.71
CA ALA A 606 1.70 17.10 -17.11
C ALA A 606 0.48 17.12 -18.04
N GLN A 607 -0.55 16.32 -17.75
CA GLN A 607 -1.77 16.31 -18.55
C GLN A 607 -2.55 17.63 -18.39
N LEU A 608 -2.65 18.15 -17.17
CA LEU A 608 -3.24 19.48 -16.95
C LEU A 608 -2.50 20.57 -17.72
N VAL A 609 -1.16 20.57 -17.66
CA VAL A 609 -0.35 21.55 -18.37
C VAL A 609 -0.57 21.45 -19.89
N HIS A 610 -0.63 20.23 -20.42
CA HIS A 610 -0.94 20.00 -21.84
C HIS A 610 -2.31 20.62 -22.21
N ASP A 611 -3.35 20.30 -21.44
CA ASP A 611 -4.72 20.82 -21.69
C ASP A 611 -4.79 22.35 -21.59
N LEU A 612 -4.09 22.94 -20.61
CA LEU A 612 -4.03 24.39 -20.46
C LEU A 612 -3.26 25.04 -21.61
N LYS A 613 -2.20 24.43 -22.13
CA LYS A 613 -1.48 24.89 -23.31
C LYS A 613 -2.35 24.85 -24.57
N GLU A 614 -3.08 23.78 -24.81
CA GLU A 614 -4.01 23.66 -25.92
C GLU A 614 -5.08 24.76 -25.93
N ARG A 615 -5.46 25.27 -24.75
CA ARG A 615 -6.42 26.34 -24.57
C ARG A 615 -5.79 27.73 -24.43
N GLY A 616 -4.46 27.84 -24.59
CA GLY A 616 -3.73 29.10 -24.46
C GLY A 616 -3.75 29.70 -23.04
N LEU A 617 -3.92 28.85 -22.00
CA LEU A 617 -4.07 29.26 -20.60
C LEU A 617 -2.81 29.02 -19.76
N TRP A 618 -1.78 28.36 -20.32
CA TRP A 618 -0.55 28.06 -19.57
C TRP A 618 0.46 29.22 -19.71
N ASP A 619 0.69 29.92 -18.64
CA ASP A 619 1.63 31.04 -18.53
C ASP A 619 2.15 31.19 -17.08
N GLU A 620 3.01 32.17 -16.82
CA GLU A 620 3.58 32.43 -15.49
C GLU A 620 2.50 32.78 -14.44
N VAL A 621 1.39 33.42 -14.86
CA VAL A 621 0.28 33.74 -13.99
C VAL A 621 -0.45 32.47 -13.56
N MET A 622 -0.65 31.51 -14.48
CA MET A 622 -1.25 30.21 -14.15
C MET A 622 -0.38 29.44 -13.14
N VAL A 623 0.94 29.43 -13.30
CA VAL A 623 1.86 28.79 -12.34
C VAL A 623 1.74 29.45 -10.98
N SER A 624 1.68 30.77 -10.93
CA SER A 624 1.51 31.55 -9.69
C SER A 624 0.16 31.27 -9.02
N ASP A 625 -0.92 31.19 -9.80
CA ASP A 625 -2.25 30.86 -9.31
C ASP A 625 -2.31 29.43 -8.75
N LEU A 626 -1.72 28.46 -9.44
CA LEU A 626 -1.63 27.08 -8.93
C LEU A 626 -0.87 27.00 -7.60
N LYS A 627 0.25 27.72 -7.47
CA LYS A 627 0.98 27.79 -6.20
C LYS A 627 0.14 28.44 -5.09
N TYR A 628 -0.58 29.50 -5.41
CA TYR A 628 -1.43 30.21 -4.46
C TYR A 628 -2.58 29.32 -3.94
N PHE A 629 -3.22 28.55 -4.82
CA PHE A 629 -4.33 27.67 -4.49
C PHE A 629 -3.91 26.22 -4.18
N ASP A 630 -2.66 26.01 -3.74
CA ASP A 630 -2.14 24.68 -3.37
C ASP A 630 -2.36 23.62 -4.45
N GLY A 631 -2.09 23.97 -5.70
CA GLY A 631 -2.22 23.06 -6.85
C GLY A 631 -3.66 22.79 -7.29
N SER A 632 -4.67 23.47 -6.71
CA SER A 632 -6.05 23.39 -7.17
C SER A 632 -6.32 24.33 -8.33
N VAL A 633 -7.09 23.88 -9.29
CA VAL A 633 -7.63 24.72 -10.39
C VAL A 633 -9.06 25.22 -10.09
N GLY A 634 -9.68 24.71 -9.02
CA GLY A 634 -11.10 24.94 -8.73
C GLY A 634 -11.50 26.41 -8.54
N GLN A 635 -10.58 27.23 -7.99
CA GLN A 635 -10.79 28.64 -7.71
C GLN A 635 -10.15 29.59 -8.72
N ILE A 636 -9.54 29.06 -9.78
CA ILE A 636 -8.91 29.87 -10.84
C ILE A 636 -9.97 30.21 -11.89
N ASP A 637 -10.44 31.45 -11.91
CA ASP A 637 -11.59 31.87 -12.73
C ASP A 637 -11.46 31.58 -14.23
N ARG A 638 -10.25 31.74 -14.77
CA ARG A 638 -10.00 31.51 -16.18
C ARG A 638 -9.88 30.03 -16.61
N VAL A 639 -9.87 29.09 -15.66
CA VAL A 639 -9.90 27.66 -15.94
C VAL A 639 -11.35 27.25 -16.22
N PRO A 640 -11.65 26.62 -17.38
CA PRO A 640 -12.99 26.14 -17.69
C PRO A 640 -13.48 25.03 -16.74
N ASP A 641 -14.81 24.96 -16.55
CA ASP A 641 -15.43 24.03 -15.60
C ASP A 641 -15.16 22.55 -15.90
N ASP A 642 -15.03 22.17 -17.17
CA ASP A 642 -14.69 20.81 -17.56
C ASP A 642 -13.29 20.42 -17.08
N LEU A 643 -12.31 21.32 -17.11
CA LEU A 643 -10.99 21.10 -16.57
C LEU A 643 -10.98 21.15 -15.04
N LYS A 644 -11.79 22.00 -14.41
CA LYS A 644 -11.94 22.02 -12.94
C LYS A 644 -12.45 20.70 -12.41
N ALA A 645 -13.43 20.10 -13.09
CA ALA A 645 -13.95 18.78 -12.71
C ALA A 645 -12.92 17.66 -12.92
N LEU A 646 -12.22 17.68 -14.08
CA LEU A 646 -11.24 16.63 -14.43
C LEU A 646 -10.00 16.65 -13.53
N TYR A 647 -9.54 17.82 -13.12
CA TYR A 647 -8.33 18.03 -12.34
C TYR A 647 -8.59 18.44 -10.88
N ALA A 648 -9.79 18.15 -10.37
CA ALA A 648 -10.12 18.34 -8.95
C ALA A 648 -9.14 17.55 -8.07
N THR A 649 -8.67 18.21 -7.01
CA THR A 649 -7.74 17.59 -6.04
C THR A 649 -8.47 16.78 -4.99
N ALA A 650 -7.75 15.95 -4.24
CA ALA A 650 -8.31 15.02 -3.26
C ALA A 650 -9.22 15.70 -2.22
N PHE A 651 -8.88 16.90 -1.76
CA PHE A 651 -9.70 17.64 -0.78
C PHE A 651 -10.89 18.39 -1.36
N GLU A 652 -10.99 18.45 -2.69
CA GLU A 652 -12.15 19.01 -3.40
C GLU A 652 -13.21 17.93 -3.70
N LEU A 653 -12.84 16.65 -3.55
CA LEU A 653 -13.72 15.52 -3.77
C LEU A 653 -14.50 15.17 -2.49
N ASP A 654 -15.76 14.79 -2.64
CA ASP A 654 -16.45 14.06 -1.58
C ASP A 654 -15.89 12.64 -1.49
N SER A 655 -15.37 12.26 -0.32
CA SER A 655 -14.81 10.93 -0.10
C SER A 655 -15.82 9.78 -0.27
N ALA A 656 -17.10 10.07 -0.33
CA ALA A 656 -18.12 9.09 -0.72
C ALA A 656 -17.82 8.50 -2.11
N TRP A 657 -17.30 9.28 -3.05
CA TRP A 657 -16.87 8.79 -4.38
C TRP A 657 -15.71 7.80 -4.29
N LEU A 658 -14.76 8.04 -3.38
CA LEU A 658 -13.65 7.12 -3.14
C LEU A 658 -14.16 5.78 -2.58
N ILE A 659 -15.10 5.82 -1.66
CA ILE A 659 -15.73 4.65 -1.06
C ILE A 659 -16.55 3.87 -2.09
N GLU A 660 -17.32 4.54 -2.94
CA GLU A 660 -18.08 3.88 -4.02
C GLU A 660 -17.17 3.17 -5.00
N ALA A 661 -16.11 3.84 -5.47
CA ALA A 661 -15.11 3.22 -6.34
C ALA A 661 -14.41 2.04 -5.66
N ALA A 662 -14.04 2.19 -4.38
CA ALA A 662 -13.42 1.12 -3.59
C ALA A 662 -14.36 -0.07 -3.38
N SER A 663 -15.65 0.15 -3.14
CA SER A 663 -16.66 -0.91 -3.02
C SER A 663 -16.76 -1.71 -4.32
N ARG A 664 -16.76 -1.04 -5.47
CA ARG A 664 -16.81 -1.69 -6.78
C ARG A 664 -15.54 -2.50 -7.06
N ARG A 665 -14.36 -2.04 -6.64
CA ARG A 665 -13.11 -2.83 -6.70
C ARG A 665 -13.15 -4.01 -5.74
N GLN A 666 -13.67 -3.82 -4.52
CA GLN A 666 -13.67 -4.84 -3.47
C GLN A 666 -14.47 -6.10 -3.85
N LYS A 667 -15.42 -6.02 -4.78
CA LYS A 667 -16.08 -7.21 -5.34
C LYS A 667 -15.10 -8.25 -5.87
N TRP A 668 -14.00 -7.77 -6.46
CA TRP A 668 -13.04 -8.55 -7.23
C TRP A 668 -11.79 -8.94 -6.45
N ILE A 669 -11.59 -8.35 -5.27
CA ILE A 669 -10.38 -8.48 -4.48
C ILE A 669 -10.58 -9.49 -3.37
N ASP A 670 -9.76 -10.54 -3.33
CA ASP A 670 -9.80 -11.56 -2.28
C ASP A 670 -9.14 -11.10 -0.97
N GLN A 671 -8.20 -10.17 -1.01
CA GLN A 671 -7.68 -9.47 0.16
C GLN A 671 -8.35 -8.08 0.31
N ALA A 672 -7.58 -7.01 0.48
CA ALA A 672 -8.11 -5.66 0.68
C ALA A 672 -7.40 -4.62 -0.17
N GLN A 673 -7.67 -3.34 0.09
CA GLN A 673 -7.07 -2.21 -0.58
C GLN A 673 -6.73 -1.12 0.43
N SER A 674 -5.56 -0.50 0.26
CA SER A 674 -5.11 0.63 1.07
C SER A 674 -5.89 1.89 0.65
N LEU A 675 -7.05 2.09 1.26
CA LEU A 675 -7.95 3.20 0.93
C LEU A 675 -7.70 4.39 1.85
N ASN A 676 -7.08 5.43 1.34
CA ASN A 676 -7.01 6.73 2.00
C ASN A 676 -8.33 7.50 1.81
N LEU A 677 -8.74 8.18 2.86
CA LEU A 677 -9.90 9.05 2.85
C LEU A 677 -9.47 10.51 3.06
N TYR A 678 -10.15 11.44 2.41
CA TYR A 678 -9.84 12.86 2.44
C TYR A 678 -11.05 13.64 2.90
N ILE A 679 -10.86 14.57 3.82
CA ILE A 679 -11.97 15.37 4.34
C ILE A 679 -11.53 16.83 4.50
N ALA A 680 -12.20 17.70 3.78
CA ALA A 680 -12.12 19.14 4.01
C ALA A 680 -13.18 19.53 5.03
N ASN A 681 -12.84 20.42 5.96
CA ASN A 681 -13.74 20.91 7.01
C ASN A 681 -14.40 19.73 7.78
N PRO A 682 -13.62 18.95 8.51
CA PRO A 682 -14.09 17.76 9.22
C PRO A 682 -15.08 18.13 10.33
N SER A 683 -16.04 17.25 10.57
CA SER A 683 -16.93 17.28 11.74
C SER A 683 -17.22 15.85 12.19
N GLY A 684 -17.57 15.68 13.45
CA GLY A 684 -17.91 14.35 13.98
C GLY A 684 -19.00 13.65 13.18
N LYS A 685 -19.99 14.40 12.71
CA LYS A 685 -21.07 13.89 11.86
C LYS A 685 -20.55 13.38 10.51
N LYS A 686 -19.73 14.17 9.81
CA LYS A 686 -19.15 13.75 8.53
C LYS A 686 -18.26 12.51 8.65
N LEU A 687 -17.49 12.42 9.72
CA LEU A 687 -16.65 11.25 10.00
C LEU A 687 -17.51 10.01 10.26
N ASP A 688 -18.54 10.13 11.09
CA ASP A 688 -19.47 9.04 11.36
C ASP A 688 -20.16 8.54 10.08
N GLU A 689 -20.69 9.44 9.28
CA GLU A 689 -21.33 9.12 8.00
C GLU A 689 -20.35 8.42 7.04
N LEU A 690 -19.13 8.90 6.94
CA LEU A 690 -18.11 8.38 6.05
C LEU A 690 -17.69 6.94 6.40
N TYR A 691 -17.37 6.67 7.66
CA TYR A 691 -16.95 5.34 8.09
C TYR A 691 -18.09 4.34 8.16
N ARG A 692 -19.31 4.78 8.47
CA ARG A 692 -20.50 3.92 8.33
C ARG A 692 -20.78 3.59 6.87
N LEU A 693 -20.60 4.53 5.94
CA LEU A 693 -20.70 4.26 4.51
C LEU A 693 -19.68 3.21 4.08
N ALA A 694 -18.44 3.33 4.51
CA ALA A 694 -17.40 2.33 4.23
C ALA A 694 -17.81 0.93 4.70
N TRP A 695 -18.33 0.81 5.91
CA TRP A 695 -18.82 -0.44 6.46
C TRP A 695 -20.03 -0.99 5.67
N ASN A 696 -21.03 -0.16 5.37
CA ASN A 696 -22.23 -0.55 4.63
C ASN A 696 -21.94 -0.97 3.20
N LYS A 697 -20.92 -0.36 2.57
CA LYS A 697 -20.46 -0.71 1.21
C LYS A 697 -19.54 -1.94 1.17
N GLY A 698 -19.39 -2.66 2.28
CA GLY A 698 -18.69 -3.92 2.34
C GLY A 698 -17.17 -3.83 2.25
N LEU A 699 -16.58 -2.67 2.52
CA LEU A 699 -15.13 -2.52 2.56
C LEU A 699 -14.54 -3.36 3.70
N LYS A 700 -13.38 -3.95 3.45
CA LYS A 700 -12.63 -4.73 4.43
C LYS A 700 -11.79 -3.84 5.33
N THR A 701 -11.13 -2.85 4.76
CA THR A 701 -10.21 -1.96 5.46
C THR A 701 -10.33 -0.53 4.98
N THR A 702 -9.92 0.41 5.83
CA THR A 702 -9.55 1.78 5.47
C THR A 702 -8.12 2.03 5.94
N TYR A 703 -7.49 3.10 5.44
CA TYR A 703 -6.12 3.46 5.74
C TYR A 703 -6.07 4.84 6.39
N TYR A 704 -5.22 5.76 5.93
CA TYR A 704 -5.16 7.09 6.48
C TYR A 704 -6.45 7.90 6.26
N LEU A 705 -6.82 8.67 7.27
CA LEU A 705 -7.70 9.81 7.12
C LEU A 705 -6.84 11.08 7.01
N ARG A 706 -6.93 11.75 5.89
CA ARG A 706 -6.25 13.03 5.66
C ARG A 706 -7.27 14.15 5.80
N SER A 707 -6.98 15.10 6.69
CA SER A 707 -7.88 16.23 6.93
C SER A 707 -7.18 17.55 6.59
N ARG A 708 -7.98 18.50 6.13
CA ARG A 708 -7.53 19.88 5.92
C ARG A 708 -8.41 20.80 6.78
N SER A 709 -7.76 21.54 7.69
CA SER A 709 -8.47 22.51 8.52
C SER A 709 -8.83 23.76 7.72
N ALA A 710 -9.87 24.47 8.20
CA ALA A 710 -10.29 25.74 7.61
C ALA A 710 -9.33 26.92 7.88
N THR A 711 -8.24 26.69 8.63
CA THR A 711 -7.25 27.75 8.92
C THR A 711 -6.44 28.05 7.66
N HIS A 712 -6.75 29.19 7.06
CA HIS A 712 -5.92 29.80 6.04
C HIS A 712 -4.62 30.28 6.70
N VAL A 713 -3.49 29.67 6.34
CA VAL A 713 -2.20 30.32 6.52
C VAL A 713 -2.21 31.55 5.63
N GLU A 714 -1.96 32.73 6.18
CA GLU A 714 -1.76 33.94 5.37
C GLU A 714 -0.59 33.68 4.41
N LYS A 715 -0.93 33.51 3.14
CA LYS A 715 0.08 33.34 2.09
C LYS A 715 0.54 34.72 1.68
N SER A 716 1.85 34.93 1.67
CA SER A 716 2.42 36.16 1.12
C SER A 716 2.00 36.31 -0.34
N THR A 717 1.35 37.40 -0.65
CA THR A 717 0.93 37.71 -2.01
C THR A 717 2.15 38.06 -2.86
N LEU A 718 2.54 37.15 -3.75
CA LEU A 718 3.39 37.51 -4.89
C LEU A 718 2.55 38.35 -5.84
N LYS A 719 2.96 39.58 -6.12
CA LYS A 719 2.30 40.43 -7.12
C LYS A 719 2.37 39.73 -8.47
N GLY A 720 1.22 39.38 -9.01
CA GLY A 720 1.10 38.92 -10.38
C GLY A 720 1.59 40.02 -11.34
N THR A 721 2.10 39.62 -12.49
CA THR A 721 2.60 40.50 -13.54
C THR A 721 1.55 41.45 -14.14
N ASP A 722 0.25 41.15 -13.92
CA ASP A 722 -0.90 41.94 -14.38
C ASP A 722 -1.45 42.94 -13.33
N GLY A 723 -0.83 42.99 -12.13
CA GLY A 723 -1.25 43.88 -11.07
C GLY A 723 -2.60 43.54 -10.42
N LYS A 724 -3.22 42.43 -10.76
CA LYS A 724 -4.45 41.93 -10.15
C LYS A 724 -4.13 40.96 -9.05
N LEU A 725 -4.52 41.27 -7.85
CA LEU A 725 -4.66 40.32 -6.73
C LEU A 725 -5.88 39.45 -7.04
N ASN A 726 -5.65 38.28 -7.61
CA ASN A 726 -6.74 37.36 -7.94
C ASN A 726 -7.31 36.63 -6.71
N ALA A 727 -6.95 37.05 -5.51
CA ALA A 727 -7.42 36.43 -4.29
C ALA A 727 -7.57 37.45 -3.16
N VAL A 728 -8.62 38.20 -3.25
CA VAL A 728 -9.26 38.76 -2.05
C VAL A 728 -10.61 38.11 -1.95
N SER A 729 -10.70 36.95 -1.35
CA SER A 729 -11.95 36.54 -0.73
C SER A 729 -12.15 37.42 0.48
N VAL A 730 -13.23 38.18 0.45
CA VAL A 730 -13.72 38.93 1.61
C VAL A 730 -13.79 37.97 2.79
N ALA A 731 -12.96 38.20 3.80
CA ALA A 731 -13.06 37.50 5.07
C ALA A 731 -14.43 37.80 5.66
N VAL A 732 -15.33 36.85 5.66
CA VAL A 732 -16.45 36.84 6.58
C VAL A 732 -15.83 36.63 7.95
N ALA A 733 -15.84 37.67 8.75
CA ALA A 733 -15.34 37.66 10.12
C ALA A 733 -16.10 36.57 10.90
N ALA A 734 -15.46 35.44 11.12
CA ALA A 734 -15.88 34.48 12.11
C ALA A 734 -15.42 35.03 13.47
N ALA A 735 -16.35 35.08 14.41
CA ALA A 735 -16.09 35.49 15.78
C ALA A 735 -14.96 34.64 16.38
N PRO A 736 -14.07 35.20 17.18
CA PRO A 736 -12.94 34.50 17.75
C PRO A 736 -13.45 33.42 18.72
N ILE A 737 -13.21 32.17 18.41
CA ILE A 737 -13.24 31.07 19.37
C ILE A 737 -11.89 31.16 20.09
N THR A 738 -11.90 31.62 21.33
CA THR A 738 -10.75 31.50 22.22
C THR A 738 -10.51 30.03 22.55
N ILE A 739 -9.52 29.44 21.92
CA ILE A 739 -8.95 28.16 22.33
C ILE A 739 -7.67 28.54 23.08
N ASP A 740 -7.58 28.07 24.33
CA ASP A 740 -6.40 28.21 25.16
C ASP A 740 -5.14 27.71 24.41
N GLY A 741 -4.15 28.58 24.30
CA GLY A 741 -2.92 28.27 23.59
C GLY A 741 -2.08 27.27 24.35
N ASN A 742 -1.74 26.24 23.67
CA ASN A 742 -0.57 25.33 23.67
C ASN A 742 -0.93 23.92 23.25
N ALA A 743 -1.62 23.77 22.15
CA ALA A 743 -1.58 22.52 21.41
C ALA A 743 -0.69 22.76 20.18
N ALA A 744 0.57 22.33 20.27
CA ALA A 744 1.33 22.07 19.06
C ALA A 744 0.56 20.98 18.30
N TRP A 745 0.02 21.35 17.15
CA TRP A 745 -0.66 20.41 16.26
C TRP A 745 0.36 19.36 15.85
N GLY A 746 0.12 18.09 16.24
CA GLY A 746 0.86 16.99 15.69
C GLY A 746 0.76 17.05 14.17
N GLU A 747 1.89 16.96 13.50
CA GLU A 747 1.94 16.89 12.06
C GLU A 747 1.05 15.73 11.61
N ALA A 748 -0.10 16.06 10.99
CA ALA A 748 -0.91 15.07 10.30
C ALA A 748 0.00 14.40 9.27
N CYS A 749 0.00 13.07 9.21
CA CYS A 749 0.76 12.30 8.22
C CYS A 749 0.70 12.99 6.86
N SER A 750 1.84 13.52 6.42
CA SER A 750 1.95 14.12 5.11
C SER A 750 2.13 13.01 4.06
N ILE A 751 1.73 13.27 2.83
CA ILE A 751 2.05 12.39 1.69
C ILE A 751 3.56 12.19 1.55
N ASP A 752 4.32 13.12 2.11
CA ASP A 752 5.78 13.15 2.09
C ASP A 752 6.41 12.47 3.31
N ASP A 753 5.62 11.84 4.18
CA ASP A 753 6.16 11.11 5.33
C ASP A 753 6.97 9.90 4.84
N PRO A 754 8.29 9.91 5.07
CA PRO A 754 9.15 8.79 4.66
C PRO A 754 8.78 7.48 5.34
N GLU A 755 7.98 7.51 6.41
CA GLU A 755 7.53 6.31 7.12
C GLU A 755 6.40 5.58 6.39
N CYS A 756 5.62 6.27 5.56
CA CYS A 756 4.60 5.63 4.69
C CYS A 756 5.20 4.79 3.56
N GLU A 757 6.48 4.89 3.29
CA GLU A 757 7.15 4.11 2.25
C GLU A 757 7.53 2.68 2.70
N ALA A 758 7.23 2.30 3.93
CA ALA A 758 7.73 1.07 4.53
C ALA A 758 7.13 -0.22 3.95
N CYS A 759 6.01 -0.15 3.26
CA CYS A 759 5.26 -1.33 2.81
C CYS A 759 5.38 -1.67 1.33
N GLN A 760 6.30 -1.06 0.62
CA GLN A 760 6.41 -1.34 -0.81
C GLN A 760 7.76 -1.83 -1.25
#